data_1a30a319074dc4c3fc27187e3dfa620b
#
_entry.id   1a30a319074dc4c3fc27187e3dfa620b
#
_cell.length_a   1.000
_cell.length_b   1.000
_cell.length_c   1.000
_cell.angle_alpha   90.00
_cell.angle_beta   90.00
_cell.angle_gamma   90.00
#
_symmetry.space_group_name_H-M   'P 1'
#
loop_
_entity.id
_entity.type
_entity.pdbx_description
1 polymer ?
#
loop_
_entity_poly.entity_id
_entity_poly.type
_entity_poly.pdbx_seq_one_letter_code
_entity_poly.pdbx_strand_id
1 'polypeptide(L)'
;MSEAKKINYKDTLNLPRTDFPMKANLAQKEPEFQKRWKKIDLYGRVREKSKGREKFVFHDGPPYANGPIHLGHLLNKVLKDIVVRSRTMLGFDVDFVPGWDCHGLPIEHKVLKELGEEAKDLSRLKIRYKCQSYAEKYVKLQAGQMQSLGTTGDYENPYLTMVPEYEAGVLEVFAELLKRGIIYRDLKPVHWSIENRTALADAELEYYERIDKSVYVLFEVDNVGALPPGLNVPEGGKPSLLIWTTTPWTLPANLAVAISPDGDYGLYKAAKNGKETLVILVDNLAETVFKKAGVEDYTKLGGAKGRDIAAAGVMYTHPFAGRTSRVVTADYVLFDEGTGLVHTAPGHGVEDYQTGLREGLDIYCPVLGDGTFDDTVPKWLRGMGVWKANGVIAERLAESGHLFHEEEYPHSYPHDWRSKSPTIFRATEQWFVAVDKKVDEFGGSLRDLALKYCESGIDFYPEWGRNRLRGMLESRPDWCISRQRAWGLPIPAFVNDKGECLLTSASVKVIIEKIRQKGSNVWFQGTDEEILEGYDPLSDPDAPEWAREEGALSKLTRGMDIFDVWFESGSSWHAVLEQRDIGFPADLYLEGSDQHRGWFQLSLLPALGARGIPPFKALLTHGFMVDAQGRKMSKSGGNALEVEELLKQHGADICRWWVSSLKYTNDIKVDWEFFRVAGDEYRKVRNTIRFLLGNISDFDPETDAVEFGEEDKYSLDAWAMAELAKFTREAVEAYTGFQYKLANEIIFRFCYDTLSAVYLAATKDRLYC
;
A
#
# COMPACT_ATOMS: atom_id res chain seq x y z
N MET A 1 61.74 7.71 68.46
CA MET A 1 60.77 6.79 67.88
C MET A 1 60.01 7.56 66.81
N SER A 2 60.31 7.32 65.53
CA SER A 2 59.57 7.95 64.43
C SER A 2 58.22 7.38 64.37
N GLU A 3 57.14 8.14 64.45
CA GLU A 3 55.79 7.69 64.17
C GLU A 3 55.74 7.13 62.74
N ALA A 4 55.48 5.86 62.63
CA ALA A 4 55.20 5.21 61.31
C ALA A 4 53.93 5.87 60.75
N LYS A 5 54.02 6.64 59.66
CA LYS A 5 52.89 7.16 58.94
C LYS A 5 51.93 5.99 58.66
N LYS A 6 50.72 6.04 59.24
CA LYS A 6 49.67 5.08 58.94
C LYS A 6 49.44 5.10 57.41
N ILE A 7 49.81 4.03 56.74
CA ILE A 7 49.57 3.84 55.30
C ILE A 7 48.03 3.79 55.16
N ASN A 8 47.47 4.72 54.38
CA ASN A 8 46.09 4.67 53.95
C ASN A 8 46.01 3.73 52.77
N TYR A 9 45.60 2.48 53.01
CA TYR A 9 45.52 1.44 51.97
C TYR A 9 44.64 1.83 50.80
N LYS A 10 43.72 2.82 50.93
CA LYS A 10 42.97 3.35 49.77
C LYS A 10 43.87 4.01 48.72
N ASP A 11 45.00 4.58 49.14
CA ASP A 11 45.91 5.29 48.26
C ASP A 11 46.86 4.31 47.50
N THR A 12 46.81 3.00 47.84
CA THR A 12 47.55 1.93 47.15
C THR A 12 46.72 1.19 46.15
N LEU A 13 45.41 1.47 46.06
CA LEU A 13 44.52 0.81 45.12
C LEU A 13 44.38 1.58 43.81
N ASN A 14 44.52 0.87 42.69
CA ASN A 14 44.24 1.39 41.35
C ASN A 14 42.75 1.30 41.07
N LEU A 15 41.93 2.19 41.67
CA LEU A 15 40.50 2.18 41.51
C LEU A 15 40.08 2.76 40.15
N PRO A 16 39.07 2.17 39.48
CA PRO A 16 38.60 2.63 38.17
C PRO A 16 38.19 4.12 38.18
N ARG A 17 38.68 4.87 37.18
CA ARG A 17 38.38 6.29 36.99
C ARG A 17 37.76 6.48 35.59
N THR A 18 36.61 7.14 35.50
CA THR A 18 36.03 7.47 34.19
C THR A 18 35.05 8.61 34.33
N ASP A 19 35.05 9.51 33.35
CA ASP A 19 34.04 10.55 33.18
C ASP A 19 32.71 9.99 32.64
N PHE A 20 32.67 8.71 32.27
CA PHE A 20 31.45 8.06 31.81
C PHE A 20 30.45 7.92 32.98
N PRO A 21 29.30 8.62 32.93
CA PRO A 21 28.44 8.79 34.10
C PRO A 21 27.78 7.48 34.54
N MET A 22 27.60 7.32 35.86
CA MET A 22 26.93 6.13 36.42
C MET A 22 25.45 6.03 35.92
N LYS A 23 24.72 7.13 35.94
CA LYS A 23 23.33 7.20 35.42
C LYS A 23 23.38 7.69 33.96
N ALA A 24 22.67 7.00 33.11
CA ALA A 24 22.59 7.34 31.68
C ALA A 24 21.85 8.68 31.46
N ASN A 25 20.74 8.91 32.18
CA ASN A 25 19.86 10.07 32.04
C ASN A 25 19.52 10.36 30.56
N LEU A 26 19.12 9.30 29.81
CA LEU A 26 19.00 9.33 28.35
C LEU A 26 18.08 10.44 27.86
N ALA A 27 16.88 10.56 28.42
CA ALA A 27 15.92 11.58 28.01
C ALA A 27 16.46 13.03 28.06
N GLN A 28 17.43 13.31 28.96
CA GLN A 28 18.08 14.62 29.07
C GLN A 28 19.36 14.73 28.23
N LYS A 29 20.13 13.64 28.13
CA LYS A 29 21.45 13.65 27.47
C LYS A 29 21.41 13.44 25.97
N GLU A 30 20.48 12.66 25.45
CA GLU A 30 20.35 12.39 24.03
C GLU A 30 20.12 13.65 23.18
N PRO A 31 19.28 14.62 23.59
CA PRO A 31 19.16 15.88 22.87
C PRO A 31 20.48 16.69 22.81
N GLU A 32 21.36 16.59 23.86
CA GLU A 32 22.67 17.21 23.85
C GLU A 32 23.61 16.54 22.83
N PHE A 33 23.57 15.18 22.77
CA PHE A 33 24.33 14.42 21.79
C PHE A 33 23.89 14.74 20.36
N GLN A 34 22.59 14.79 20.10
CA GLN A 34 22.04 15.13 18.78
C GLN A 34 22.45 16.56 18.35
N LYS A 35 22.39 17.53 19.26
CA LYS A 35 22.91 18.88 18.97
C LYS A 35 24.41 18.88 18.64
N ARG A 36 25.22 18.07 19.36
CA ARG A 36 26.63 17.89 19.06
C ARG A 36 26.84 17.26 17.68
N TRP A 37 26.09 16.19 17.34
CA TRP A 37 26.17 15.54 16.04
C TRP A 37 25.87 16.50 14.90
N LYS A 38 24.82 17.31 15.04
CA LYS A 38 24.47 18.34 14.06
C LYS A 38 25.57 19.40 13.96
N LYS A 39 26.14 19.88 15.11
CA LYS A 39 27.19 20.88 15.12
C LYS A 39 28.47 20.42 14.41
N ILE A 40 28.84 19.16 14.51
CA ILE A 40 30.06 18.61 13.90
C ILE A 40 29.79 18.04 12.49
N ASP A 41 28.55 18.13 11.99
CA ASP A 41 28.11 17.49 10.76
C ASP A 41 28.52 16.00 10.72
N LEU A 42 28.01 15.23 11.71
CA LEU A 42 28.40 13.83 11.86
C LEU A 42 28.10 13.02 10.61
N TYR A 43 26.92 13.19 10.00
CA TYR A 43 26.54 12.46 8.80
C TYR A 43 27.46 12.78 7.62
N GLY A 44 27.70 14.06 7.33
CA GLY A 44 28.61 14.47 6.27
C GLY A 44 30.02 13.92 6.45
N ARG A 45 30.55 13.92 7.71
CA ARG A 45 31.85 13.31 8.02
C ARG A 45 31.90 11.81 7.80
N VAL A 46 30.82 11.08 8.12
CA VAL A 46 30.69 9.65 7.86
C VAL A 46 30.70 9.41 6.36
N ARG A 47 29.94 10.19 5.60
CA ARG A 47 29.91 10.13 4.12
C ARG A 47 31.28 10.36 3.51
N GLU A 48 31.97 11.43 3.94
CA GLU A 48 33.33 11.73 3.44
C GLU A 48 34.32 10.59 3.73
N LYS A 49 34.28 10.03 4.95
CA LYS A 49 35.12 8.87 5.33
C LYS A 49 34.81 7.60 4.55
N SER A 50 33.57 7.43 4.09
CA SER A 50 33.11 6.26 3.34
C SER A 50 33.28 6.40 1.83
N LYS A 51 33.60 7.58 1.34
CA LYS A 51 33.76 7.90 -0.07
C LYS A 51 34.77 6.97 -0.77
N GLY A 52 34.36 6.42 -1.91
CA GLY A 52 35.18 5.50 -2.69
C GLY A 52 35.17 4.04 -2.22
N ARG A 53 34.44 3.72 -1.18
CA ARG A 53 34.16 2.34 -0.78
C ARG A 53 33.06 1.73 -1.65
N GLU A 54 32.84 0.42 -1.53
CA GLU A 54 31.73 -0.26 -2.15
C GLU A 54 30.41 0.35 -1.67
N LYS A 55 29.53 0.70 -2.62
CA LYS A 55 28.20 1.26 -2.28
C LYS A 55 27.29 0.15 -1.78
N PHE A 56 26.53 0.44 -0.73
CA PHE A 56 25.33 -0.31 -0.35
C PHE A 56 24.14 0.62 -0.54
N VAL A 57 23.40 0.42 -1.61
CA VAL A 57 22.28 1.29 -2.02
C VAL A 57 21.04 0.90 -1.23
N PHE A 58 20.66 1.76 -0.28
CA PHE A 58 19.52 1.54 0.59
C PHE A 58 18.50 2.66 0.41
N HIS A 59 17.30 2.33 -0.09
CA HIS A 59 16.29 3.33 -0.42
C HIS A 59 15.20 3.40 0.64
N ASP A 60 14.76 4.61 1.00
CA ASP A 60 13.69 4.86 1.97
C ASP A 60 12.33 4.92 1.28
N GLY A 61 11.37 4.08 1.68
CA GLY A 61 9.97 4.26 1.32
C GLY A 61 9.40 5.48 2.04
N PRO A 62 8.75 6.40 1.31
CA PRO A 62 8.36 7.69 1.87
C PRO A 62 7.08 7.56 2.72
N PRO A 63 7.10 7.92 4.01
CA PRO A 63 5.88 8.04 4.78
C PRO A 63 5.05 9.26 4.33
N TYR A 64 3.72 9.19 4.53
CA TYR A 64 2.85 10.33 4.28
C TYR A 64 3.12 11.48 5.25
N ALA A 65 3.23 12.70 4.71
CA ALA A 65 3.40 13.92 5.49
C ALA A 65 2.05 14.43 6.06
N ASN A 66 1.37 13.64 6.91
CA ASN A 66 -0.02 13.90 7.31
C ASN A 66 -0.33 13.77 8.81
N GLY A 67 0.70 13.67 9.66
CA GLY A 67 0.56 13.54 11.11
C GLY A 67 1.90 13.32 11.81
N PRO A 68 1.95 13.31 13.16
CA PRO A 68 3.13 12.94 13.91
C PRO A 68 3.48 11.45 13.71
N ILE A 69 4.75 11.07 13.99
CA ILE A 69 5.15 9.67 13.93
C ILE A 69 4.43 8.83 14.98
N HIS A 70 4.26 7.56 14.70
CA HIS A 70 3.67 6.56 15.60
C HIS A 70 4.62 5.36 15.77
N LEU A 71 4.25 4.37 16.60
CA LEU A 71 5.11 3.22 16.89
C LEU A 71 5.56 2.44 15.65
N GLY A 72 4.72 2.35 14.61
CA GLY A 72 5.12 1.76 13.34
C GLY A 72 6.29 2.50 12.68
N HIS A 73 6.29 3.84 12.72
CA HIS A 73 7.43 4.63 12.26
C HIS A 73 8.66 4.43 13.15
N LEU A 74 8.48 4.34 14.48
CA LEU A 74 9.60 4.04 15.40
C LEU A 74 10.26 2.72 15.02
N LEU A 75 9.49 1.63 14.85
CA LEU A 75 10.01 0.34 14.42
C LEU A 75 10.77 0.45 13.09
N ASN A 76 10.07 0.95 12.07
CA ASN A 76 10.59 1.05 10.70
C ASN A 76 11.88 1.86 10.62
N LYS A 77 11.88 3.09 11.17
CA LYS A 77 13.03 4.00 11.07
C LYS A 77 14.22 3.53 11.93
N VAL A 78 13.96 2.89 13.07
CA VAL A 78 15.04 2.28 13.85
C VAL A 78 15.65 1.08 13.13
N LEU A 79 14.85 0.19 12.53
CA LEU A 79 15.37 -0.92 11.73
C LEU A 79 16.20 -0.41 10.55
N LYS A 80 15.72 0.61 9.84
CA LYS A 80 16.49 1.25 8.76
C LYS A 80 17.81 1.83 9.25
N ASP A 81 17.82 2.51 10.38
CA ASP A 81 19.04 3.06 10.94
C ASP A 81 20.03 1.98 11.40
N ILE A 82 19.53 0.82 11.87
CA ILE A 82 20.39 -0.33 12.16
C ILE A 82 21.05 -0.83 10.85
N VAL A 83 20.31 -0.91 9.72
CA VAL A 83 20.91 -1.24 8.42
C VAL A 83 21.98 -0.24 8.04
N VAL A 84 21.67 1.07 8.04
CA VAL A 84 22.60 2.13 7.67
C VAL A 84 23.89 2.05 8.49
N ARG A 85 23.78 1.99 9.83
CA ARG A 85 24.93 1.94 10.73
C ARG A 85 25.74 0.66 10.59
N SER A 86 25.10 -0.50 10.56
CA SER A 86 25.79 -1.78 10.46
C SER A 86 26.54 -1.90 9.13
N ARG A 87 25.93 -1.53 8.01
CA ARG A 87 26.61 -1.55 6.71
C ARG A 87 27.77 -0.56 6.64
N THR A 88 27.60 0.66 7.18
CA THR A 88 28.68 1.64 7.29
C THR A 88 29.83 1.12 8.15
N MET A 89 29.55 0.49 9.30
CA MET A 89 30.58 -0.11 10.17
C MET A 89 31.28 -1.29 9.52
N LEU A 90 30.60 -2.02 8.65
CA LEU A 90 31.18 -3.12 7.84
C LEU A 90 32.01 -2.62 6.64
N GLY A 91 32.09 -1.32 6.43
CA GLY A 91 32.98 -0.72 5.46
C GLY A 91 32.30 -0.27 4.15
N PHE A 92 31.00 -0.33 4.05
CA PHE A 92 30.26 0.14 2.88
C PHE A 92 30.08 1.67 2.89
N ASP A 93 29.89 2.23 1.68
CA ASP A 93 29.40 3.59 1.47
C ASP A 93 27.88 3.56 1.36
N VAL A 94 27.20 4.06 2.39
CA VAL A 94 25.71 4.05 2.49
C VAL A 94 25.20 5.49 2.41
N ASP A 95 24.65 5.86 1.25
CA ASP A 95 23.99 7.15 1.07
C ASP A 95 22.48 7.00 1.32
N PHE A 96 22.06 7.34 2.52
CA PHE A 96 20.66 7.19 2.93
C PHE A 96 19.93 8.53 2.90
N VAL A 97 19.01 8.68 1.94
CA VAL A 97 18.19 9.88 1.76
C VAL A 97 16.77 9.61 2.26
N PRO A 98 16.37 10.20 3.40
CA PRO A 98 14.99 10.08 3.87
C PRO A 98 14.01 10.75 2.90
N GLY A 99 12.81 10.17 2.77
CA GLY A 99 11.79 10.68 1.87
C GLY A 99 10.45 10.93 2.54
N TRP A 100 9.59 11.73 1.87
CA TRP A 100 8.21 11.97 2.26
C TRP A 100 7.28 11.95 1.05
N ASP A 101 6.16 11.24 1.21
CA ASP A 101 5.05 11.29 0.29
C ASP A 101 4.12 12.46 0.66
N CYS A 102 4.09 13.46 -0.23
CA CYS A 102 3.51 14.77 0.05
C CYS A 102 2.20 15.04 -0.69
N HIS A 103 1.75 14.14 -1.59
CA HIS A 103 0.58 14.31 -2.43
C HIS A 103 -0.59 13.42 -2.03
N GLY A 104 -1.69 13.56 -2.77
CA GLY A 104 -2.82 12.67 -2.80
C GLY A 104 -3.83 12.84 -1.69
N LEU A 105 -4.80 11.93 -1.70
CA LEU A 105 -5.93 11.88 -0.79
C LEU A 105 -5.55 11.90 0.71
N PRO A 106 -4.43 11.26 1.15
CA PRO A 106 -4.06 11.28 2.57
C PRO A 106 -3.87 12.66 3.17
N ILE A 107 -3.46 13.64 2.38
CA ILE A 107 -3.25 15.04 2.78
C ILE A 107 -4.48 15.86 2.46
N GLU A 108 -5.00 15.79 1.24
CA GLU A 108 -6.15 16.58 0.80
C GLU A 108 -7.39 16.35 1.68
N HIS A 109 -7.70 15.09 2.01
CA HIS A 109 -8.83 14.76 2.91
C HIS A 109 -8.71 15.43 4.29
N LYS A 110 -7.50 15.49 4.85
CA LYS A 110 -7.26 16.18 6.12
C LYS A 110 -7.46 17.68 6.01
N VAL A 111 -6.91 18.29 4.96
CA VAL A 111 -7.03 19.73 4.71
C VAL A 111 -8.48 20.11 4.47
N LEU A 112 -9.21 19.37 3.63
CA LEU A 112 -10.62 19.64 3.36
C LEU A 112 -11.48 19.47 4.62
N LYS A 113 -11.18 18.48 5.46
CA LYS A 113 -11.87 18.28 6.74
C LYS A 113 -11.62 19.43 7.73
N GLU A 114 -10.39 19.96 7.78
CA GLU A 114 -10.06 21.14 8.61
C GLU A 114 -10.74 22.42 8.10
N LEU A 115 -10.89 22.56 6.78
CA LEU A 115 -11.57 23.71 6.16
C LEU A 115 -13.10 23.66 6.30
N GLY A 116 -13.68 22.46 6.37
CA GLY A 116 -15.14 22.30 6.43
C GLY A 116 -15.87 22.96 5.28
N GLU A 117 -16.88 23.81 5.56
CA GLU A 117 -17.68 24.50 4.54
C GLU A 117 -16.87 25.49 3.68
N GLU A 118 -15.80 26.09 4.21
CA GLU A 118 -14.94 27.01 3.44
C GLU A 118 -14.31 26.34 2.20
N ALA A 119 -14.14 25.02 2.24
CA ALA A 119 -13.56 24.28 1.12
C ALA A 119 -14.36 24.41 -0.17
N LYS A 120 -15.68 24.58 -0.08
CA LYS A 120 -16.59 24.65 -1.24
C LYS A 120 -16.36 25.89 -2.11
N ASP A 121 -15.90 26.99 -1.51
CA ASP A 121 -15.68 28.26 -2.18
C ASP A 121 -14.24 28.48 -2.67
N LEU A 122 -13.37 27.51 -2.40
CA LEU A 122 -11.96 27.59 -2.79
C LEU A 122 -11.73 27.09 -4.22
N SER A 123 -10.95 27.84 -4.99
CA SER A 123 -10.43 27.34 -6.26
C SER A 123 -9.47 26.16 -6.02
N ARG A 124 -9.38 25.26 -7.02
CA ARG A 124 -8.44 24.11 -7.00
C ARG A 124 -7.01 24.55 -6.62
N LEU A 125 -6.52 25.63 -7.19
CA LEU A 125 -5.17 26.15 -6.90
C LEU A 125 -5.02 26.59 -5.44
N LYS A 126 -6.02 27.22 -4.83
CA LYS A 126 -5.98 27.56 -3.40
C LYS A 126 -5.97 26.33 -2.50
N ILE A 127 -6.71 25.28 -2.85
CA ILE A 127 -6.67 23.99 -2.14
C ILE A 127 -5.25 23.42 -2.24
N ARG A 128 -4.61 23.42 -3.42
CA ARG A 128 -3.25 22.94 -3.62
C ARG A 128 -2.23 23.64 -2.71
N TYR A 129 -2.26 24.98 -2.65
CA TYR A 129 -1.37 25.73 -1.74
C TYR A 129 -1.58 25.38 -0.26
N LYS A 130 -2.83 25.16 0.15
CA LYS A 130 -3.11 24.75 1.53
C LYS A 130 -2.59 23.35 1.83
N CYS A 131 -2.73 22.42 0.88
CA CYS A 131 -2.18 21.06 0.99
C CYS A 131 -0.65 21.07 1.02
N GLN A 132 0.00 21.86 0.18
CA GLN A 132 1.45 22.04 0.19
C GLN A 132 1.95 22.52 1.56
N SER A 133 1.36 23.60 2.08
CA SER A 133 1.75 24.14 3.40
C SER A 133 1.50 23.13 4.53
N TYR A 134 0.44 22.33 4.42
CA TYR A 134 0.15 21.26 5.36
C TYR A 134 1.24 20.16 5.31
N ALA A 135 1.60 19.70 4.12
CA ALA A 135 2.66 18.71 3.91
C ALA A 135 4.01 19.21 4.46
N GLU A 136 4.42 20.43 4.11
CA GLU A 136 5.66 21.06 4.59
C GLU A 136 5.75 21.09 6.13
N LYS A 137 4.63 21.43 6.79
CA LYS A 137 4.54 21.41 8.27
C LYS A 137 4.82 20.02 8.83
N TYR A 138 4.22 18.97 8.24
CA TYR A 138 4.40 17.61 8.77
C TYR A 138 5.71 16.96 8.35
N VAL A 139 6.27 17.28 7.20
CA VAL A 139 7.66 16.92 6.85
C VAL A 139 8.62 17.42 7.93
N LYS A 140 8.55 18.72 8.28
CA LYS A 140 9.41 19.31 9.32
C LYS A 140 9.20 18.66 10.70
N LEU A 141 7.96 18.39 11.08
CA LEU A 141 7.62 17.75 12.34
C LEU A 141 8.20 16.32 12.39
N GLN A 142 7.90 15.51 11.39
CA GLN A 142 8.32 14.10 11.33
C GLN A 142 9.85 13.99 11.24
N ALA A 143 10.52 14.82 10.43
CA ALA A 143 11.98 14.86 10.36
C ALA A 143 12.61 15.09 11.75
N GLY A 144 12.11 16.07 12.50
CA GLY A 144 12.56 16.32 13.88
C GLY A 144 12.29 15.14 14.83
N GLN A 145 11.12 14.52 14.71
CA GLN A 145 10.77 13.35 15.52
C GLN A 145 11.61 12.11 15.15
N MET A 146 11.89 11.87 13.87
CA MET A 146 12.76 10.77 13.43
C MET A 146 14.20 10.99 13.88
N GLN A 147 14.73 12.22 13.75
CA GLN A 147 16.05 12.56 14.29
C GLN A 147 16.12 12.37 15.81
N SER A 148 15.03 12.61 16.54
CA SER A 148 14.99 12.38 18.00
C SER A 148 15.10 10.90 18.38
N LEU A 149 14.80 9.95 17.46
CA LEU A 149 15.08 8.53 17.60
C LEU A 149 16.58 8.18 17.44
N GLY A 150 17.42 9.18 17.12
CA GLY A 150 18.85 8.98 16.83
C GLY A 150 19.12 8.43 15.44
N THR A 151 18.18 8.52 14.50
CA THR A 151 18.37 8.05 13.13
C THR A 151 19.31 8.94 12.34
N THR A 152 20.08 8.32 11.43
CA THR A 152 21.06 8.98 10.57
C THR A 152 20.62 8.95 9.11
N GLY A 153 20.92 10.02 8.37
CA GLY A 153 20.57 10.17 6.96
C GLY A 153 20.73 11.62 6.52
N ASP A 154 20.59 11.88 5.23
CA ASP A 154 20.61 13.23 4.67
C ASP A 154 19.27 13.96 4.90
N TYR A 155 19.03 14.37 6.15
CA TYR A 155 17.85 15.14 6.52
C TYR A 155 17.90 16.61 6.05
N GLU A 156 19.05 17.09 5.58
CA GLU A 156 19.18 18.45 5.04
C GLU A 156 18.71 18.49 3.57
N ASN A 157 18.89 17.38 2.81
CA ASN A 157 18.47 17.26 1.41
C ASN A 157 17.54 16.04 1.20
N PRO A 158 16.42 15.93 1.92
CA PRO A 158 15.49 14.82 1.77
C PRO A 158 14.88 14.82 0.36
N TYR A 159 14.23 13.72 -0.01
CA TYR A 159 13.37 13.78 -1.18
C TYR A 159 11.90 13.99 -0.77
N LEU A 160 11.23 14.84 -1.50
CA LEU A 160 9.80 15.15 -1.29
C LEU A 160 9.08 14.97 -2.62
N THR A 161 7.98 14.21 -2.64
CA THR A 161 7.28 13.93 -3.91
C THR A 161 6.65 15.17 -4.56
N MET A 162 6.55 16.28 -3.83
CA MET A 162 5.99 17.55 -4.29
C MET A 162 6.99 18.58 -4.80
N VAL A 163 8.30 18.24 -4.89
CA VAL A 163 9.28 19.19 -5.43
C VAL A 163 9.41 19.04 -6.94
N PRO A 164 9.67 20.14 -7.67
CA PRO A 164 9.64 20.15 -9.13
C PRO A 164 10.51 19.09 -9.81
N GLU A 165 11.71 18.85 -9.29
CA GLU A 165 12.63 17.85 -9.84
C GLU A 165 12.07 16.43 -9.69
N TYR A 166 11.46 16.13 -8.55
CA TYR A 166 10.84 14.83 -8.31
C TYR A 166 9.59 14.63 -9.21
N GLU A 167 8.70 15.65 -9.27
CA GLU A 167 7.53 15.64 -10.13
C GLU A 167 7.91 15.40 -11.60
N ALA A 168 8.96 16.05 -12.07
CA ALA A 168 9.51 15.85 -13.41
C ALA A 168 10.02 14.41 -13.60
N GLY A 169 10.73 13.86 -12.63
CA GLY A 169 11.21 12.47 -12.66
C GLY A 169 10.06 11.44 -12.74
N VAL A 170 8.96 11.67 -12.04
CA VAL A 170 7.76 10.82 -12.14
C VAL A 170 7.20 10.85 -13.57
N LEU A 171 7.11 12.03 -14.18
CA LEU A 171 6.64 12.16 -15.56
C LEU A 171 7.61 11.55 -16.59
N GLU A 172 8.90 11.50 -16.32
CA GLU A 172 9.88 10.78 -17.15
C GLU A 172 9.61 9.28 -17.15
N VAL A 173 9.35 8.69 -15.97
CA VAL A 173 8.93 7.28 -15.88
C VAL A 173 7.62 7.06 -16.64
N PHE A 174 6.64 7.94 -16.47
CA PHE A 174 5.37 7.87 -17.19
C PHE A 174 5.55 7.94 -18.70
N ALA A 175 6.41 8.84 -19.20
CA ALA A 175 6.71 8.98 -20.63
C ALA A 175 7.36 7.72 -21.21
N GLU A 176 8.22 7.02 -20.44
CA GLU A 176 8.80 5.74 -20.85
C GLU A 176 7.75 4.62 -20.95
N LEU A 177 6.82 4.54 -19.99
CA LEU A 177 5.72 3.59 -20.04
C LEU A 177 4.76 3.88 -21.21
N LEU A 178 4.49 5.17 -21.46
CA LEU A 178 3.65 5.62 -22.57
C LEU A 178 4.27 5.24 -23.92
N LYS A 179 5.57 5.50 -24.12
CA LYS A 179 6.32 5.13 -25.32
C LYS A 179 6.24 3.63 -25.63
N ARG A 180 6.18 2.78 -24.62
CA ARG A 180 6.02 1.32 -24.75
C ARG A 180 4.55 0.89 -24.90
N GLY A 181 3.63 1.85 -24.92
CA GLY A 181 2.20 1.62 -25.06
C GLY A 181 1.56 0.87 -23.89
N ILE A 182 2.20 0.89 -22.70
CA ILE A 182 1.68 0.26 -21.47
C ILE A 182 0.57 1.12 -20.84
N ILE A 183 0.59 2.42 -21.11
CA ILE A 183 -0.44 3.35 -20.65
C ILE A 183 -1.58 3.42 -21.66
N TYR A 184 -2.82 3.34 -21.19
CA TYR A 184 -4.01 3.49 -22.01
C TYR A 184 -5.15 4.12 -21.23
N ARG A 185 -6.15 4.67 -21.93
CA ARG A 185 -7.39 5.23 -21.39
C ARG A 185 -8.55 4.35 -21.81
N ASP A 186 -9.44 4.02 -20.89
CA ASP A 186 -10.61 3.19 -21.20
C ASP A 186 -11.77 3.46 -20.24
N LEU A 187 -12.98 3.13 -20.69
CA LEU A 187 -14.21 3.15 -19.90
C LEU A 187 -14.38 1.79 -19.22
N LYS A 188 -14.01 1.69 -17.94
CA LYS A 188 -14.08 0.44 -17.16
C LYS A 188 -14.70 0.66 -15.80
N PRO A 189 -15.38 -0.37 -15.23
CA PRO A 189 -15.75 -0.35 -13.82
C PRO A 189 -14.50 -0.33 -12.94
N VAL A 190 -14.43 0.66 -12.08
CA VAL A 190 -13.37 0.80 -11.06
C VAL A 190 -14.01 0.94 -9.68
N HIS A 191 -13.27 0.62 -8.64
CA HIS A 191 -13.67 0.99 -7.29
C HIS A 191 -13.79 2.51 -7.19
N TRP A 192 -14.92 2.99 -6.70
CA TRP A 192 -15.25 4.39 -6.61
C TRP A 192 -15.65 4.80 -5.20
N SER A 193 -14.99 5.80 -4.66
CA SER A 193 -15.36 6.43 -3.40
C SER A 193 -16.43 7.50 -3.66
N ILE A 194 -17.65 7.27 -3.22
CA ILE A 194 -18.74 8.25 -3.32
C ILE A 194 -18.41 9.50 -2.51
N GLU A 195 -17.89 9.34 -1.29
CA GLU A 195 -17.58 10.45 -0.40
C GLU A 195 -16.44 11.33 -0.93
N ASN A 196 -15.39 10.71 -1.44
CA ASN A 196 -14.25 11.43 -2.00
C ASN A 196 -14.41 11.72 -3.51
N ARG A 197 -15.44 11.19 -4.18
CA ARG A 197 -15.73 11.36 -5.62
C ARG A 197 -14.52 11.09 -6.50
N THR A 198 -13.89 9.93 -6.28
CA THR A 198 -12.67 9.54 -7.01
C THR A 198 -12.56 8.02 -7.16
N ALA A 199 -11.88 7.59 -8.21
CA ALA A 199 -11.46 6.20 -8.38
C ALA A 199 -10.45 5.81 -7.30
N LEU A 200 -10.44 4.52 -6.95
CA LEU A 200 -9.51 3.89 -6.03
C LEU A 200 -8.85 2.68 -6.70
N ALA A 201 -7.56 2.46 -6.40
CA ALA A 201 -6.87 1.23 -6.75
C ALA A 201 -6.99 0.21 -5.61
N ASP A 202 -6.65 -1.05 -5.89
CA ASP A 202 -6.73 -2.16 -4.94
C ASP A 202 -5.95 -1.91 -3.62
N ALA A 203 -4.82 -1.20 -3.70
CA ALA A 203 -4.02 -0.81 -2.53
C ALA A 203 -4.70 0.22 -1.60
N GLU A 204 -5.78 0.84 -2.04
CA GLU A 204 -6.53 1.86 -1.31
C GLU A 204 -7.84 1.33 -0.71
N LEU A 205 -8.04 0.01 -0.70
CA LEU A 205 -9.21 -0.65 -0.16
C LEU A 205 -8.92 -1.29 1.19
N GLU A 206 -9.86 -1.14 2.10
CA GLU A 206 -9.93 -1.90 3.35
C GLU A 206 -11.26 -2.66 3.40
N TYR A 207 -11.24 -3.86 3.97
CA TYR A 207 -12.43 -4.71 4.01
C TYR A 207 -12.98 -4.75 5.43
N TYR A 208 -14.29 -4.52 5.56
CA TYR A 208 -15.02 -4.58 6.83
C TYR A 208 -16.26 -5.46 6.68
N GLU A 209 -16.61 -6.14 7.77
CA GLU A 209 -17.89 -6.83 7.86
C GLU A 209 -19.05 -5.84 7.77
N ARG A 210 -19.99 -6.14 6.88
CA ARG A 210 -21.17 -5.34 6.64
C ARG A 210 -22.38 -6.24 6.49
N ILE A 211 -23.56 -5.78 6.88
CA ILE A 211 -24.83 -6.44 6.64
C ILE A 211 -25.59 -5.62 5.61
N ASP A 212 -25.85 -6.20 4.47
CA ASP A 212 -26.63 -5.59 3.40
C ASP A 212 -27.91 -6.39 3.13
N LYS A 213 -28.91 -5.72 2.57
CA LYS A 213 -30.14 -6.37 2.12
C LYS A 213 -29.87 -7.08 0.81
N SER A 214 -30.05 -8.41 0.77
CA SER A 214 -30.06 -9.19 -0.45
C SER A 214 -31.49 -9.46 -0.93
N VAL A 215 -31.68 -9.54 -2.23
CA VAL A 215 -32.97 -9.75 -2.85
C VAL A 215 -32.95 -10.88 -3.89
N TYR A 216 -33.99 -11.69 -3.89
CA TYR A 216 -34.27 -12.69 -4.90
C TYR A 216 -35.35 -12.13 -5.82
N VAL A 217 -35.06 -11.95 -7.12
CA VAL A 217 -35.91 -11.20 -8.04
C VAL A 217 -36.35 -12.07 -9.21
N LEU A 218 -37.61 -11.99 -9.54
CA LEU A 218 -38.24 -12.66 -10.67
C LEU A 218 -38.13 -11.81 -11.92
N PHE A 219 -37.44 -12.30 -12.94
CA PHE A 219 -37.39 -11.71 -14.27
C PHE A 219 -38.29 -12.58 -15.20
N GLU A 220 -39.46 -12.07 -15.53
CA GLU A 220 -40.46 -12.82 -16.35
C GLU A 220 -39.91 -13.08 -17.75
N VAL A 221 -39.96 -14.33 -18.20
CA VAL A 221 -39.54 -14.74 -19.55
C VAL A 221 -40.54 -14.19 -20.56
N ASP A 222 -40.05 -13.41 -21.52
CA ASP A 222 -40.89 -12.76 -22.54
C ASP A 222 -41.25 -13.72 -23.69
N ASN A 223 -40.26 -14.45 -24.21
CA ASN A 223 -40.45 -15.39 -25.34
C ASN A 223 -40.52 -16.86 -24.86
N VAL A 224 -41.51 -17.18 -24.05
CA VAL A 224 -41.70 -18.52 -23.43
C VAL A 224 -41.53 -19.68 -24.42
N GLY A 225 -41.97 -19.50 -25.65
CA GLY A 225 -41.84 -20.51 -26.71
C GLY A 225 -40.41 -20.82 -27.16
N ALA A 226 -39.45 -19.99 -26.81
CA ALA A 226 -38.02 -20.24 -27.05
C ALA A 226 -37.38 -21.13 -25.98
N LEU A 227 -38.01 -21.32 -24.82
CA LEU A 227 -37.45 -22.14 -23.75
C LEU A 227 -37.24 -23.59 -24.25
N PRO A 228 -36.14 -24.26 -23.87
CA PRO A 228 -35.88 -25.65 -24.20
C PRO A 228 -37.06 -26.55 -23.80
N PRO A 229 -37.54 -27.46 -24.70
CA PRO A 229 -38.71 -28.31 -24.41
C PRO A 229 -38.60 -29.14 -23.14
N GLY A 230 -37.36 -29.50 -22.74
CA GLY A 230 -37.08 -30.25 -21.52
C GLY A 230 -37.48 -29.55 -20.22
N LEU A 231 -37.74 -28.24 -20.23
CA LEU A 231 -38.26 -27.51 -19.07
C LEU A 231 -39.74 -27.77 -18.80
N ASN A 232 -40.51 -28.34 -19.78
CA ASN A 232 -41.89 -28.72 -19.62
C ASN A 232 -42.80 -27.60 -19.11
N VAL A 233 -42.76 -26.44 -19.75
CA VAL A 233 -43.60 -25.30 -19.36
C VAL A 233 -45.07 -25.63 -19.55
N PRO A 234 -45.93 -25.50 -18.51
CA PRO A 234 -47.38 -25.72 -18.65
C PRO A 234 -48.03 -24.77 -19.67
N GLU A 235 -49.08 -25.18 -20.32
CA GLU A 235 -49.83 -24.34 -21.26
C GLU A 235 -50.30 -23.05 -20.56
N GLY A 236 -49.97 -21.90 -21.17
CA GLY A 236 -50.25 -20.57 -20.59
C GLY A 236 -49.38 -20.20 -19.40
N GLY A 237 -48.40 -21.04 -19.04
CA GLY A 237 -47.48 -20.74 -17.94
C GLY A 237 -46.52 -19.58 -18.26
N LYS A 238 -46.23 -18.76 -17.27
CA LYS A 238 -45.27 -17.62 -17.33
C LYS A 238 -44.10 -17.87 -16.37
N PRO A 239 -43.05 -18.55 -16.82
CA PRO A 239 -41.88 -18.78 -16.01
C PRO A 239 -41.04 -17.50 -15.85
N SER A 240 -40.36 -17.40 -14.72
CA SER A 240 -39.40 -16.31 -14.43
C SER A 240 -38.03 -16.89 -14.13
N LEU A 241 -36.98 -16.19 -14.56
CA LEU A 241 -35.61 -16.42 -14.12
C LEU A 241 -35.50 -15.86 -12.71
N LEU A 242 -35.03 -16.66 -11.76
CA LEU A 242 -34.84 -16.21 -10.38
C LEU A 242 -33.38 -15.81 -10.17
N ILE A 243 -33.12 -14.51 -10.12
CA ILE A 243 -31.76 -13.97 -9.81
C ILE A 243 -31.63 -13.62 -8.33
N TRP A 244 -30.42 -13.59 -7.86
CA TRP A 244 -30.06 -13.11 -6.52
C TRP A 244 -28.98 -12.02 -6.59
N THR A 245 -29.12 -10.97 -5.75
CA THR A 245 -28.12 -9.91 -5.64
C THR A 245 -28.09 -9.32 -4.24
N THR A 246 -26.87 -8.98 -3.76
CA THR A 246 -26.62 -8.22 -2.52
C THR A 246 -26.59 -6.70 -2.76
N THR A 247 -26.68 -6.27 -4.01
CA THR A 247 -26.61 -4.87 -4.43
C THR A 247 -27.85 -4.47 -5.27
N PRO A 248 -29.05 -4.39 -4.67
CA PRO A 248 -30.28 -4.06 -5.40
C PRO A 248 -30.18 -2.77 -6.24
N TRP A 249 -29.32 -1.82 -5.81
CA TRP A 249 -29.09 -0.57 -6.52
C TRP A 249 -28.47 -0.75 -7.92
N THR A 250 -27.89 -1.92 -8.26
CA THR A 250 -27.38 -2.20 -9.60
C THR A 250 -28.44 -2.70 -10.59
N LEU A 251 -29.60 -3.13 -10.10
CA LEU A 251 -30.70 -3.63 -10.95
C LEU A 251 -31.12 -2.66 -12.05
N PRO A 252 -31.20 -1.34 -11.84
CA PRO A 252 -31.52 -0.41 -12.94
C PRO A 252 -30.57 -0.49 -14.13
N ALA A 253 -29.33 -0.93 -13.90
CA ALA A 253 -28.30 -1.10 -14.94
C ALA A 253 -28.24 -2.53 -15.53
N ASN A 254 -29.14 -3.42 -15.16
CA ASN A 254 -29.20 -4.79 -15.72
C ASN A 254 -29.36 -4.79 -17.24
N LEU A 255 -28.52 -5.52 -17.96
CA LEU A 255 -28.58 -5.69 -19.42
C LEU A 255 -28.61 -7.16 -19.86
N ALA A 256 -28.30 -8.10 -18.97
CA ALA A 256 -28.38 -9.52 -19.22
C ALA A 256 -28.59 -10.32 -17.91
N VAL A 257 -28.94 -11.58 -18.03
CA VAL A 257 -28.81 -12.57 -16.96
C VAL A 257 -27.79 -13.60 -17.42
N ALA A 258 -26.72 -13.74 -16.62
CA ALA A 258 -25.68 -14.73 -16.87
C ALA A 258 -26.05 -16.09 -16.28
N ILE A 259 -25.77 -17.14 -17.04
CA ILE A 259 -26.04 -18.53 -16.72
C ILE A 259 -24.78 -19.38 -16.96
N SER A 260 -24.48 -20.35 -16.09
CA SER A 260 -23.38 -21.27 -16.34
C SER A 260 -23.71 -22.25 -17.46
N PRO A 261 -22.87 -22.41 -18.49
CA PRO A 261 -23.17 -23.31 -19.62
C PRO A 261 -23.35 -24.76 -19.21
N ASP A 262 -22.63 -25.21 -18.19
CA ASP A 262 -22.62 -26.60 -17.74
C ASP A 262 -23.61 -26.91 -16.59
N GLY A 263 -24.26 -25.89 -16.05
CA GLY A 263 -25.24 -26.00 -14.98
C GLY A 263 -26.50 -26.76 -15.41
N ASP A 264 -27.10 -27.52 -14.48
CA ASP A 264 -28.40 -28.13 -14.64
C ASP A 264 -29.45 -27.20 -14.03
N TYR A 265 -30.33 -26.65 -14.85
CA TYR A 265 -31.36 -25.70 -14.43
C TYR A 265 -32.75 -26.37 -14.52
N GLY A 266 -33.51 -26.23 -13.43
CA GLY A 266 -34.86 -26.74 -13.34
C GLY A 266 -35.93 -25.65 -13.46
N LEU A 267 -37.06 -25.98 -14.09
CA LEU A 267 -38.29 -25.23 -13.94
C LEU A 267 -39.05 -25.80 -12.76
N TYR A 268 -39.36 -24.99 -11.79
CA TYR A 268 -40.08 -25.36 -10.58
C TYR A 268 -41.41 -24.60 -10.49
N LYS A 269 -42.44 -25.32 -10.11
CA LYS A 269 -43.70 -24.75 -9.64
C LYS A 269 -43.58 -24.61 -8.12
N ALA A 270 -43.51 -23.40 -7.63
CA ALA A 270 -43.32 -23.09 -6.21
C ALA A 270 -44.54 -22.37 -5.64
N ALA A 271 -45.06 -22.86 -4.51
CA ALA A 271 -46.18 -22.25 -3.79
C ALA A 271 -45.66 -21.48 -2.56
N LYS A 272 -46.00 -20.21 -2.50
CA LYS A 272 -45.65 -19.32 -1.38
C LYS A 272 -46.80 -18.37 -1.07
N ASN A 273 -47.23 -18.31 0.18
CA ASN A 273 -48.38 -17.49 0.62
C ASN A 273 -49.64 -17.70 -0.23
N GLY A 274 -49.91 -18.95 -0.62
CA GLY A 274 -51.05 -19.30 -1.46
C GLY A 274 -50.96 -18.87 -2.93
N LYS A 275 -49.83 -18.32 -3.38
CA LYS A 275 -49.55 -17.95 -4.78
C LYS A 275 -48.59 -18.96 -5.40
N GLU A 276 -48.96 -19.53 -6.54
CA GLU A 276 -48.07 -20.35 -7.34
C GLU A 276 -47.26 -19.50 -8.32
N THR A 277 -45.95 -19.79 -8.42
CA THR A 277 -45.01 -19.10 -9.30
C THR A 277 -44.13 -20.13 -10.01
N LEU A 278 -43.93 -19.96 -11.31
CA LEU A 278 -43.00 -20.78 -12.09
C LEU A 278 -41.61 -20.11 -12.09
N VAL A 279 -40.61 -20.79 -11.53
CA VAL A 279 -39.27 -20.23 -11.40
C VAL A 279 -38.22 -21.16 -12.01
N ILE A 280 -37.26 -20.57 -12.70
CA ILE A 280 -36.06 -21.23 -13.23
C ILE A 280 -34.86 -20.85 -12.35
N LEU A 281 -34.19 -21.87 -11.81
CA LEU A 281 -32.94 -21.72 -11.06
C LEU A 281 -32.14 -23.03 -11.17
N VAL A 282 -30.86 -22.98 -10.71
CA VAL A 282 -30.01 -24.17 -10.75
C VAL A 282 -30.49 -25.24 -9.77
N ASP A 283 -30.50 -26.51 -10.20
CA ASP A 283 -31.09 -27.63 -9.45
C ASP A 283 -30.49 -27.82 -8.04
N ASN A 284 -29.18 -27.73 -7.90
CA ASN A 284 -28.49 -27.99 -6.63
C ASN A 284 -28.74 -26.93 -5.56
N LEU A 285 -29.22 -25.74 -5.91
CA LEU A 285 -29.57 -24.68 -4.96
C LEU A 285 -31.07 -24.57 -4.69
N ALA A 286 -31.91 -25.27 -5.45
CA ALA A 286 -33.36 -25.12 -5.39
C ALA A 286 -33.94 -25.37 -3.97
N GLU A 287 -33.57 -26.47 -3.31
CA GLU A 287 -34.00 -26.77 -1.94
C GLU A 287 -33.63 -25.68 -0.95
N THR A 288 -32.35 -25.22 -1.01
CA THR A 288 -31.84 -24.18 -0.13
C THR A 288 -32.56 -22.85 -0.32
N VAL A 289 -32.78 -22.45 -1.58
CA VAL A 289 -33.45 -21.20 -1.94
C VAL A 289 -34.91 -21.25 -1.49
N PHE A 290 -35.63 -22.35 -1.77
CA PHE A 290 -37.04 -22.49 -1.39
C PHE A 290 -37.23 -22.53 0.12
N LYS A 291 -36.35 -23.21 0.86
CA LYS A 291 -36.34 -23.21 2.32
C LYS A 291 -36.13 -21.82 2.89
N LYS A 292 -35.12 -21.08 2.40
CA LYS A 292 -34.87 -19.69 2.80
C LYS A 292 -36.06 -18.79 2.51
N ALA A 293 -36.67 -18.96 1.32
CA ALA A 293 -37.78 -18.13 0.89
C ALA A 293 -39.11 -18.47 1.62
N GLY A 294 -39.15 -19.53 2.41
CA GLY A 294 -40.39 -19.99 3.06
C GLY A 294 -41.42 -20.53 2.06
N VAL A 295 -40.98 -21.22 1.01
CA VAL A 295 -41.84 -21.89 0.06
C VAL A 295 -42.46 -23.10 0.72
N GLU A 296 -43.80 -23.20 0.69
CA GLU A 296 -44.60 -24.23 1.38
C GLU A 296 -44.53 -25.57 0.69
N ASP A 297 -44.58 -25.55 -0.66
CA ASP A 297 -44.51 -26.73 -1.53
C ASP A 297 -43.89 -26.35 -2.88
N TYR A 298 -43.11 -27.25 -3.45
CA TYR A 298 -42.56 -27.07 -4.80
C TYR A 298 -42.42 -28.38 -5.56
N THR A 299 -42.58 -28.30 -6.87
CA THR A 299 -42.45 -29.44 -7.77
C THR A 299 -41.59 -29.08 -8.97
N LYS A 300 -40.58 -29.90 -9.26
CA LYS A 300 -39.80 -29.77 -10.49
C LYS A 300 -40.60 -30.28 -11.68
N LEU A 301 -40.82 -29.46 -12.69
CA LEU A 301 -41.55 -29.78 -13.90
C LEU A 301 -40.64 -30.34 -15.00
N GLY A 302 -39.40 -29.86 -15.09
CA GLY A 302 -38.46 -30.29 -16.09
C GLY A 302 -37.09 -29.59 -15.89
N GLY A 303 -36.17 -29.83 -16.81
CA GLY A 303 -34.83 -29.25 -16.74
C GLY A 303 -34.16 -29.11 -18.09
N ALA A 304 -33.10 -28.25 -18.12
CA ALA A 304 -32.23 -28.04 -19.28
C ALA A 304 -30.84 -27.63 -18.83
N LYS A 305 -29.85 -27.82 -19.69
CA LYS A 305 -28.48 -27.24 -19.48
C LYS A 305 -28.51 -25.73 -19.72
N GLY A 306 -27.69 -24.99 -18.97
CA GLY A 306 -27.61 -23.55 -19.14
C GLY A 306 -27.19 -23.13 -20.55
N ARG A 307 -26.32 -23.90 -21.20
CA ARG A 307 -25.94 -23.67 -22.61
C ARG A 307 -27.15 -23.75 -23.57
N ASP A 308 -28.12 -24.66 -23.30
CA ASP A 308 -29.28 -24.82 -24.14
C ASP A 308 -30.28 -23.67 -23.95
N ILE A 309 -30.40 -23.17 -22.70
CA ILE A 309 -31.26 -22.01 -22.38
C ILE A 309 -30.68 -20.74 -23.05
N ALA A 310 -29.37 -20.50 -22.96
CA ALA A 310 -28.75 -19.37 -23.61
C ALA A 310 -28.79 -19.45 -25.14
N ALA A 311 -28.48 -20.63 -25.73
CA ALA A 311 -28.52 -20.88 -27.18
C ALA A 311 -29.93 -20.73 -27.77
N ALA A 312 -30.94 -20.97 -26.98
CA ALA A 312 -32.35 -20.79 -27.37
C ALA A 312 -32.76 -19.30 -27.52
N GLY A 313 -31.88 -18.36 -27.15
CA GLY A 313 -32.17 -16.94 -27.26
C GLY A 313 -33.27 -16.48 -26.31
N VAL A 314 -33.29 -17.00 -25.09
CA VAL A 314 -34.30 -16.64 -24.08
C VAL A 314 -34.18 -15.16 -23.74
N MET A 315 -35.33 -14.46 -23.86
CA MET A 315 -35.49 -13.05 -23.50
C MET A 315 -36.38 -12.93 -22.26
N TYR A 316 -36.12 -11.91 -21.46
CA TYR A 316 -36.89 -11.60 -20.27
C TYR A 316 -37.19 -10.10 -20.18
N THR A 317 -38.26 -9.75 -19.50
CA THR A 317 -38.68 -8.38 -19.25
C THR A 317 -38.11 -7.90 -17.91
N HIS A 318 -37.49 -6.75 -17.92
CA HIS A 318 -36.94 -6.13 -16.70
C HIS A 318 -38.11 -5.67 -15.78
N PRO A 319 -38.08 -5.96 -14.44
CA PRO A 319 -39.21 -5.71 -13.55
C PRO A 319 -39.75 -4.28 -13.51
N PHE A 320 -38.89 -3.29 -13.77
CA PHE A 320 -39.30 -1.88 -13.68
C PHE A 320 -38.61 -0.92 -14.67
N ALA A 321 -37.64 -1.38 -15.49
CA ALA A 321 -36.92 -0.49 -16.41
C ALA A 321 -37.54 -0.43 -17.81
N GLY A 322 -38.62 -1.17 -18.09
CA GLY A 322 -39.35 -1.14 -19.36
C GLY A 322 -38.52 -1.57 -20.57
N ARG A 323 -37.54 -2.47 -20.38
CA ARG A 323 -36.71 -3.05 -21.44
C ARG A 323 -36.73 -4.57 -21.37
N THR A 324 -36.45 -5.20 -22.52
CA THR A 324 -36.28 -6.63 -22.67
C THR A 324 -34.77 -6.91 -22.83
N SER A 325 -34.27 -7.93 -22.15
CA SER A 325 -32.87 -8.33 -22.18
C SER A 325 -32.72 -9.83 -22.37
N ARG A 326 -31.52 -10.31 -22.66
CA ARG A 326 -31.24 -11.70 -23.01
C ARG A 326 -30.53 -12.48 -21.92
N VAL A 327 -30.62 -13.82 -22.00
CA VAL A 327 -29.75 -14.72 -21.21
C VAL A 327 -28.43 -14.93 -21.97
N VAL A 328 -27.32 -14.89 -21.25
CA VAL A 328 -25.95 -15.08 -21.77
C VAL A 328 -25.21 -16.13 -20.93
N THR A 329 -24.20 -16.78 -21.50
CA THR A 329 -23.37 -17.71 -20.72
C THR A 329 -22.21 -16.97 -20.01
N ALA A 330 -21.83 -17.44 -18.81
CA ALA A 330 -20.65 -16.97 -18.11
C ALA A 330 -20.06 -18.06 -17.20
N ASP A 331 -18.73 -18.19 -17.20
CA ASP A 331 -18.02 -19.23 -16.45
C ASP A 331 -17.88 -18.89 -14.95
N TYR A 332 -18.06 -17.61 -14.58
CA TYR A 332 -17.98 -17.15 -13.18
C TYR A 332 -19.25 -17.43 -12.36
N VAL A 333 -20.32 -17.96 -12.99
CA VAL A 333 -21.55 -18.30 -12.26
C VAL A 333 -21.31 -19.53 -11.39
N LEU A 334 -21.32 -19.32 -10.08
CA LEU A 334 -21.08 -20.34 -9.06
C LEU A 334 -22.37 -21.06 -8.67
N PHE A 335 -22.22 -22.24 -8.03
CA PHE A 335 -23.33 -23.11 -7.59
C PHE A 335 -23.35 -23.35 -6.08
N ASP A 336 -22.63 -22.57 -5.33
CA ASP A 336 -22.50 -22.62 -3.86
C ASP A 336 -23.35 -21.56 -3.16
N GLU A 337 -23.73 -20.49 -3.89
CA GLU A 337 -24.56 -19.40 -3.40
C GLU A 337 -25.55 -18.89 -4.46
N GLY A 338 -26.60 -18.18 -3.97
CA GLY A 338 -27.59 -17.52 -4.83
C GLY A 338 -28.56 -18.49 -5.49
N THR A 339 -28.73 -18.36 -6.79
CA THR A 339 -29.72 -19.12 -7.61
C THR A 339 -29.11 -19.80 -8.84
N GLY A 340 -27.79 -19.63 -9.06
CA GLY A 340 -27.13 -20.04 -10.30
C GLY A 340 -27.47 -19.16 -11.51
N LEU A 341 -28.14 -18.03 -11.29
CA LEU A 341 -28.45 -17.00 -12.27
C LEU A 341 -27.99 -15.64 -11.73
N VAL A 342 -27.11 -14.98 -12.44
CA VAL A 342 -26.50 -13.70 -12.02
C VAL A 342 -27.03 -12.58 -12.93
N HIS A 343 -27.62 -11.55 -12.33
CA HIS A 343 -27.94 -10.34 -13.10
C HIS A 343 -26.63 -9.64 -13.51
N THR A 344 -26.54 -9.24 -14.77
CA THR A 344 -25.33 -8.66 -15.37
C THR A 344 -25.55 -7.16 -15.62
N ALA A 345 -24.70 -6.35 -14.97
CA ALA A 345 -24.66 -4.89 -15.11
C ALA A 345 -23.25 -4.46 -15.50
N PRO A 346 -22.89 -4.39 -16.81
CA PRO A 346 -21.50 -4.17 -17.26
C PRO A 346 -20.85 -2.88 -16.74
N GLY A 347 -21.62 -1.90 -16.31
CA GLY A 347 -21.12 -0.66 -15.70
C GLY A 347 -20.78 -0.77 -14.20
N HIS A 348 -21.09 -1.90 -13.52
CA HIS A 348 -21.03 -2.03 -12.06
C HIS A 348 -20.37 -3.31 -11.55
N GLY A 349 -19.67 -4.05 -12.39
CA GLY A 349 -18.91 -5.25 -12.01
C GLY A 349 -17.84 -5.58 -13.04
N VAL A 350 -16.71 -6.12 -12.61
CA VAL A 350 -15.58 -6.45 -13.50
C VAL A 350 -15.95 -7.65 -14.38
N GLU A 351 -16.50 -8.71 -13.80
CA GLU A 351 -16.96 -9.91 -14.52
C GLU A 351 -18.10 -9.58 -15.47
N ASP A 352 -19.03 -8.71 -15.03
CA ASP A 352 -20.14 -8.23 -15.85
C ASP A 352 -19.64 -7.41 -17.05
N TYR A 353 -18.61 -6.58 -16.83
CA TYR A 353 -17.96 -5.81 -17.90
C TYR A 353 -17.32 -6.73 -18.94
N GLN A 354 -16.57 -7.75 -18.52
CA GLN A 354 -15.95 -8.72 -19.43
C GLN A 354 -17.02 -9.49 -20.23
N THR A 355 -18.09 -9.88 -19.56
CA THR A 355 -19.24 -10.50 -20.22
C THR A 355 -19.91 -9.53 -21.20
N GLY A 356 -20.06 -8.26 -20.81
CA GLY A 356 -20.59 -7.21 -21.66
C GLY A 356 -19.79 -7.02 -22.94
N LEU A 357 -18.46 -6.96 -22.85
CA LEU A 357 -17.56 -6.84 -24.02
C LEU A 357 -17.69 -8.07 -24.94
N ARG A 358 -17.66 -9.28 -24.37
CA ARG A 358 -17.79 -10.53 -25.15
C ARG A 358 -19.13 -10.63 -25.87
N GLU A 359 -20.19 -10.22 -25.23
CA GLU A 359 -21.56 -10.31 -25.74
C GLU A 359 -22.00 -9.06 -26.51
N GLY A 360 -21.18 -8.01 -26.60
CA GLY A 360 -21.55 -6.75 -27.26
C GLY A 360 -22.68 -6.01 -26.56
N LEU A 361 -22.72 -6.02 -25.23
CA LEU A 361 -23.64 -5.23 -24.43
C LEU A 361 -23.07 -3.82 -24.18
N ASP A 362 -23.93 -2.84 -24.02
CA ASP A 362 -23.53 -1.48 -23.66
C ASP A 362 -22.91 -1.42 -22.25
N ILE A 363 -21.95 -0.55 -22.05
CA ILE A 363 -21.40 -0.27 -20.72
C ILE A 363 -22.25 0.82 -20.05
N TYR A 364 -23.47 0.42 -19.67
CA TYR A 364 -24.43 1.33 -19.06
C TYR A 364 -24.18 1.53 -17.57
N CYS A 365 -23.89 2.76 -17.17
CA CYS A 365 -23.61 3.15 -15.79
C CYS A 365 -24.43 4.41 -15.40
N PRO A 366 -25.65 4.24 -14.88
CA PRO A 366 -26.51 5.37 -14.54
C PRO A 366 -26.21 6.01 -13.18
N VAL A 367 -25.08 5.68 -12.55
CA VAL A 367 -24.68 6.24 -11.26
C VAL A 367 -23.62 7.34 -11.45
N LEU A 368 -23.93 8.55 -10.98
CA LEU A 368 -23.06 9.71 -11.01
C LEU A 368 -21.90 9.59 -9.98
N GLY A 369 -20.91 10.47 -10.09
CA GLY A 369 -19.75 10.47 -9.21
C GLY A 369 -20.04 10.68 -7.72
N ASP A 370 -21.17 11.30 -7.38
CA ASP A 370 -21.64 11.48 -6.01
C ASP A 370 -22.55 10.34 -5.51
N GLY A 371 -22.66 9.26 -6.28
CA GLY A 371 -23.45 8.09 -5.94
C GLY A 371 -24.95 8.25 -6.14
N THR A 372 -25.42 9.28 -6.81
CA THR A 372 -26.82 9.46 -7.17
C THR A 372 -27.11 8.93 -8.56
N PHE A 373 -28.35 8.52 -8.80
CA PHE A 373 -28.79 8.11 -10.15
C PHE A 373 -29.03 9.31 -11.06
N ASP A 374 -28.66 9.17 -12.32
CA ASP A 374 -28.91 10.15 -13.39
C ASP A 374 -30.36 10.14 -13.91
N ASP A 375 -30.61 10.88 -14.99
CA ASP A 375 -31.94 11.01 -15.59
C ASP A 375 -32.33 9.84 -16.52
N THR A 376 -31.47 8.86 -16.77
CA THR A 376 -31.75 7.71 -17.64
C THR A 376 -32.54 6.61 -16.95
N VAL A 377 -32.52 6.58 -15.60
CA VAL A 377 -33.28 5.63 -14.81
C VAL A 377 -34.77 6.04 -14.67
N PRO A 378 -35.66 5.13 -14.20
CA PRO A 378 -37.05 5.48 -13.90
C PRO A 378 -37.17 6.71 -12.98
N LYS A 379 -38.16 7.56 -13.21
CA LYS A 379 -38.33 8.87 -12.53
C LYS A 379 -38.24 8.80 -11.00
N TRP A 380 -38.70 7.71 -10.39
CA TRP A 380 -38.70 7.53 -8.95
C TRP A 380 -37.31 7.25 -8.35
N LEU A 381 -36.30 6.91 -9.19
CA LEU A 381 -34.90 6.73 -8.77
C LEU A 381 -34.03 7.94 -9.03
N ARG A 382 -34.40 8.85 -9.94
CA ARG A 382 -33.56 9.99 -10.36
C ARG A 382 -33.11 10.83 -9.18
N GLY A 383 -31.82 11.12 -9.09
CA GLY A 383 -31.22 11.90 -8.01
C GLY A 383 -31.16 11.19 -6.65
N MET A 384 -31.64 9.94 -6.56
CA MET A 384 -31.57 9.16 -5.32
C MET A 384 -30.18 8.55 -5.16
N GLY A 385 -29.62 8.61 -3.94
CA GLY A 385 -28.35 7.93 -3.63
C GLY A 385 -28.51 6.41 -3.59
N VAL A 386 -27.49 5.67 -4.07
CA VAL A 386 -27.52 4.21 -4.25
C VAL A 386 -27.83 3.45 -2.96
N TRP A 387 -27.30 3.88 -1.81
CA TRP A 387 -27.54 3.20 -0.53
C TRP A 387 -29.02 3.31 -0.09
N LYS A 388 -29.66 4.46 -0.33
CA LYS A 388 -31.07 4.64 -0.06
C LYS A 388 -31.96 3.86 -1.05
N ALA A 389 -31.49 3.73 -2.30
CA ALA A 389 -32.23 3.05 -3.35
C ALA A 389 -32.45 1.56 -3.07
N ASN A 390 -31.57 0.87 -2.33
CA ASN A 390 -31.72 -0.53 -1.98
C ASN A 390 -33.11 -0.85 -1.38
N GLY A 391 -33.52 -0.07 -0.38
CA GLY A 391 -34.82 -0.26 0.27
C GLY A 391 -36.00 0.04 -0.68
N VAL A 392 -35.91 1.17 -1.41
CA VAL A 392 -36.98 1.61 -2.32
C VAL A 392 -37.17 0.63 -3.48
N ILE A 393 -36.08 0.06 -4.01
CA ILE A 393 -36.13 -0.96 -5.06
C ILE A 393 -36.80 -2.24 -4.53
N ALA A 394 -36.41 -2.72 -3.33
CA ALA A 394 -37.01 -3.90 -2.72
C ALA A 394 -38.53 -3.71 -2.49
N GLU A 395 -38.97 -2.55 -2.00
CA GLU A 395 -40.38 -2.20 -1.85
C GLU A 395 -41.11 -2.23 -3.19
N ARG A 396 -40.53 -1.63 -4.24
CA ARG A 396 -41.11 -1.64 -5.59
C ARG A 396 -41.23 -3.03 -6.20
N LEU A 397 -40.21 -3.87 -6.00
CA LEU A 397 -40.24 -5.26 -6.43
C LEU A 397 -41.35 -6.06 -5.71
N ALA A 398 -41.56 -5.78 -4.42
CA ALA A 398 -42.63 -6.39 -3.64
C ALA A 398 -44.01 -5.93 -4.13
N GLU A 399 -44.23 -4.63 -4.33
CA GLU A 399 -45.49 -4.07 -4.86
C GLU A 399 -45.84 -4.63 -6.24
N SER A 400 -44.85 -4.81 -7.13
CA SER A 400 -45.04 -5.34 -8.48
C SER A 400 -45.11 -6.88 -8.54
N GLY A 401 -44.88 -7.56 -7.43
CA GLY A 401 -44.91 -9.02 -7.34
C GLY A 401 -43.64 -9.72 -7.89
N HIS A 402 -42.57 -8.96 -8.15
CA HIS A 402 -41.29 -9.50 -8.64
C HIS A 402 -40.30 -9.82 -7.51
N LEU A 403 -40.54 -9.42 -6.26
CA LEU A 403 -39.74 -9.83 -5.10
C LEU A 403 -40.16 -11.25 -4.66
N PHE A 404 -39.28 -12.22 -4.87
CA PHE A 404 -39.52 -13.60 -4.41
C PHE A 404 -39.17 -13.75 -2.93
N HIS A 405 -38.00 -13.21 -2.51
CA HIS A 405 -37.54 -13.23 -1.12
C HIS A 405 -36.55 -12.09 -0.88
N GLU A 406 -36.41 -11.66 0.37
CA GLU A 406 -35.33 -10.78 0.86
C GLU A 406 -34.79 -11.28 2.18
N GLU A 407 -33.50 -11.10 2.41
CA GLU A 407 -32.82 -11.45 3.66
C GLU A 407 -31.70 -10.46 3.96
N GLU A 408 -31.31 -10.36 5.24
CA GLU A 408 -30.07 -9.68 5.62
C GLU A 408 -28.88 -10.61 5.36
N TYR A 409 -27.87 -10.09 4.66
CA TYR A 409 -26.72 -10.87 4.23
C TYR A 409 -25.43 -10.24 4.78
N PRO A 410 -24.76 -10.90 5.77
CA PRO A 410 -23.48 -10.47 6.29
C PRO A 410 -22.34 -10.86 5.33
N HIS A 411 -21.53 -9.92 4.97
CA HIS A 411 -20.37 -10.15 4.09
C HIS A 411 -19.24 -9.14 4.30
N SER A 412 -18.05 -9.50 3.85
CA SER A 412 -16.90 -8.60 3.80
C SER A 412 -17.04 -7.65 2.62
N TYR A 413 -17.01 -6.34 2.86
CA TYR A 413 -17.27 -5.32 1.85
C TYR A 413 -16.11 -4.32 1.73
N PRO A 414 -15.69 -3.92 0.50
CA PRO A 414 -14.62 -2.95 0.29
C PRO A 414 -15.03 -1.53 0.71
N HIS A 415 -14.15 -0.89 1.44
CA HIS A 415 -14.29 0.49 1.91
C HIS A 415 -13.08 1.32 1.48
N ASP A 416 -13.30 2.58 1.26
CA ASP A 416 -12.25 3.57 1.05
C ASP A 416 -11.35 3.66 2.30
N TRP A 417 -10.06 3.48 2.13
CA TRP A 417 -9.06 3.45 3.20
C TRP A 417 -8.98 4.74 4.03
N ARG A 418 -9.46 5.89 3.51
CA ARG A 418 -9.40 7.20 4.17
C ARG A 418 -10.70 7.63 4.79
N SER A 419 -11.79 7.62 4.03
CA SER A 419 -13.11 7.96 4.54
C SER A 419 -13.75 6.85 5.39
N LYS A 420 -13.28 5.59 5.21
CA LYS A 420 -13.90 4.38 5.79
C LYS A 420 -15.34 4.16 5.33
N SER A 421 -15.76 4.83 4.27
CA SER A 421 -17.07 4.65 3.65
C SER A 421 -17.04 3.50 2.63
N PRO A 422 -18.16 2.78 2.44
CA PRO A 422 -18.23 1.71 1.46
C PRO A 422 -18.07 2.25 0.04
N THR A 423 -17.36 1.49 -0.80
CA THR A 423 -17.14 1.81 -2.21
C THR A 423 -18.20 1.17 -3.09
N ILE A 424 -18.28 1.61 -4.35
CA ILE A 424 -19.06 0.97 -5.39
C ILE A 424 -18.17 0.67 -6.60
N PHE A 425 -18.58 -0.26 -7.45
CA PHE A 425 -18.05 -0.32 -8.81
C PHE A 425 -18.81 0.65 -9.71
N ARG A 426 -18.09 1.48 -10.44
CA ARG A 426 -18.64 2.47 -11.37
C ARG A 426 -17.80 2.54 -12.63
N ALA A 427 -18.40 2.31 -13.78
CA ALA A 427 -17.73 2.54 -15.05
C ALA A 427 -17.51 4.04 -15.27
N THR A 428 -16.26 4.39 -15.52
CA THR A 428 -15.83 5.76 -15.79
C THR A 428 -14.54 5.71 -16.59
N GLU A 429 -14.33 6.70 -17.45
CA GLU A 429 -13.09 6.82 -18.19
C GLU A 429 -11.94 7.08 -17.25
N GLN A 430 -10.93 6.23 -17.29
CA GLN A 430 -9.75 6.30 -16.43
C GLN A 430 -8.48 5.97 -17.23
N TRP A 431 -7.33 6.32 -16.64
CA TRP A 431 -6.01 5.94 -17.13
C TRP A 431 -5.51 4.70 -16.42
N PHE A 432 -4.93 3.78 -17.19
CA PHE A 432 -4.47 2.49 -16.69
C PHE A 432 -3.03 2.18 -17.10
N VAL A 433 -2.34 1.45 -16.24
CA VAL A 433 -1.11 0.70 -16.58
C VAL A 433 -1.53 -0.74 -16.88
N ALA A 434 -1.32 -1.18 -18.11
CA ALA A 434 -1.59 -2.55 -18.56
C ALA A 434 -0.56 -3.51 -17.95
N VAL A 435 -1.01 -4.49 -17.14
CA VAL A 435 -0.10 -5.46 -16.51
C VAL A 435 0.17 -6.67 -17.37
N ASP A 436 -0.74 -7.02 -18.29
CA ASP A 436 -0.66 -8.21 -19.16
C ASP A 436 -0.22 -7.91 -20.60
N LYS A 437 -0.06 -6.62 -20.94
CA LYS A 437 0.43 -6.24 -22.27
C LYS A 437 1.91 -6.59 -22.39
N LYS A 438 2.27 -7.36 -23.42
CA LYS A 438 3.66 -7.72 -23.71
C LYS A 438 4.46 -6.49 -24.14
N VAL A 439 5.67 -6.41 -23.62
CA VAL A 439 6.70 -5.44 -24.02
C VAL A 439 7.80 -6.22 -24.74
N ASP A 440 7.85 -6.12 -26.05
CA ASP A 440 8.77 -6.92 -26.88
C ASP A 440 10.24 -6.73 -26.48
N GLU A 441 10.62 -5.50 -26.11
CA GLU A 441 11.96 -5.15 -25.65
C GLU A 441 12.41 -5.97 -24.43
N PHE A 442 11.48 -6.33 -23.55
CA PHE A 442 11.74 -7.05 -22.28
C PHE A 442 11.34 -8.52 -22.33
N GLY A 443 10.70 -8.98 -23.41
CA GLY A 443 10.35 -10.36 -23.66
C GLY A 443 9.19 -10.89 -22.80
N GLY A 444 8.33 -10.03 -22.26
CA GLY A 444 7.17 -10.41 -21.46
C GLY A 444 6.29 -9.23 -21.06
N SER A 445 5.18 -9.50 -20.40
CA SER A 445 4.35 -8.49 -19.77
C SER A 445 4.93 -8.05 -18.43
N LEU A 446 4.37 -6.99 -17.83
CA LEU A 446 4.78 -6.57 -16.47
C LEU A 446 4.53 -7.69 -15.45
N ARG A 447 3.43 -8.43 -15.58
CA ARG A 447 3.12 -9.60 -14.75
C ARG A 447 4.14 -10.72 -14.95
N ASP A 448 4.46 -11.08 -16.20
CA ASP A 448 5.44 -12.14 -16.50
C ASP A 448 6.81 -11.82 -15.90
N LEU A 449 7.27 -10.58 -16.07
CA LEU A 449 8.55 -10.12 -15.52
C LEU A 449 8.53 -10.10 -14.00
N ALA A 450 7.47 -9.57 -13.38
CA ALA A 450 7.35 -9.50 -11.93
C ALA A 450 7.35 -10.89 -11.30
N LEU A 451 6.60 -11.84 -11.84
CA LEU A 451 6.56 -13.23 -11.36
C LEU A 451 7.91 -13.91 -11.55
N LYS A 452 8.57 -13.73 -12.71
CA LYS A 452 9.91 -14.25 -12.96
C LYS A 452 10.93 -13.77 -11.91
N TYR A 453 10.93 -12.47 -11.62
CA TYR A 453 11.85 -11.90 -10.63
C TYR A 453 11.49 -12.29 -9.19
N CYS A 454 10.23 -12.53 -8.88
CA CYS A 454 9.82 -13.11 -7.59
C CYS A 454 10.34 -14.53 -7.41
N GLU A 455 10.43 -15.34 -8.48
CA GLU A 455 10.97 -16.70 -8.41
C GLU A 455 12.51 -16.70 -8.27
N SER A 456 13.19 -15.86 -9.05
CA SER A 456 14.65 -15.79 -9.09
C SER A 456 15.14 -14.40 -9.47
N GLY A 457 15.76 -13.69 -8.55
CA GLY A 457 16.31 -12.35 -8.80
C GLY A 457 15.98 -11.33 -7.74
N ILE A 458 15.09 -11.67 -6.80
CA ILE A 458 14.81 -10.89 -5.59
C ILE A 458 14.98 -11.79 -4.38
N ASP A 459 15.79 -11.35 -3.42
CA ASP A 459 15.93 -12.00 -2.12
C ASP A 459 14.85 -11.50 -1.16
N PHE A 460 14.27 -12.39 -0.36
CA PHE A 460 13.21 -12.07 0.58
C PHE A 460 13.62 -12.39 2.02
N TYR A 461 13.49 -11.39 2.89
CA TYR A 461 13.73 -11.51 4.33
C TYR A 461 12.47 -11.04 5.09
N PRO A 462 11.67 -11.95 5.66
CA PRO A 462 11.75 -13.42 5.60
C PRO A 462 11.24 -14.00 4.26
N GLU A 463 11.57 -15.26 3.98
CA GLU A 463 11.25 -15.94 2.73
C GLU A 463 9.73 -16.01 2.40
N TRP A 464 8.84 -16.00 3.39
CA TRP A 464 7.39 -16.00 3.16
C TRP A 464 6.91 -14.76 2.35
N GLY A 465 7.68 -13.67 2.35
CA GLY A 465 7.41 -12.49 1.55
C GLY A 465 7.31 -12.78 0.05
N ARG A 466 8.07 -13.75 -0.46
CA ARG A 466 8.02 -14.22 -1.85
C ARG A 466 6.62 -14.68 -2.25
N ASN A 467 6.06 -15.63 -1.51
CA ASN A 467 4.74 -16.17 -1.81
C ASN A 467 3.64 -15.11 -1.67
N ARG A 468 3.79 -14.20 -0.71
CA ARG A 468 2.84 -13.10 -0.52
C ARG A 468 2.85 -12.11 -1.69
N LEU A 469 4.02 -11.67 -2.14
CA LEU A 469 4.14 -10.77 -3.29
C LEU A 469 3.66 -11.45 -4.56
N ARG A 470 4.06 -12.70 -4.79
CA ARG A 470 3.64 -13.51 -5.93
C ARG A 470 2.12 -13.62 -6.02
N GLY A 471 1.44 -14.07 -4.94
CA GLY A 471 -0.02 -14.22 -4.95
C GLY A 471 -0.77 -12.91 -5.24
N MET A 472 -0.23 -11.78 -4.78
CA MET A 472 -0.81 -10.47 -5.09
C MET A 472 -0.59 -10.03 -6.53
N LEU A 473 0.53 -10.43 -7.16
CA LEU A 473 0.83 -10.15 -8.56
C LEU A 473 0.01 -11.03 -9.51
N GLU A 474 -0.21 -12.31 -9.17
CA GLU A 474 -0.97 -13.26 -9.98
C GLU A 474 -2.42 -12.80 -10.24
N SER A 475 -3.06 -12.22 -9.25
CA SER A 475 -4.48 -11.78 -9.32
C SER A 475 -4.66 -10.28 -9.60
N ARG A 476 -3.56 -9.52 -9.76
CA ARG A 476 -3.65 -8.08 -9.91
C ARG A 476 -4.33 -7.67 -11.23
N PRO A 477 -5.38 -6.82 -11.21
CA PRO A 477 -5.91 -6.22 -12.43
C PRO A 477 -4.97 -5.11 -12.96
N ASP A 478 -5.27 -4.58 -14.16
CA ASP A 478 -4.65 -3.36 -14.66
C ASP A 478 -4.77 -2.25 -13.62
N TRP A 479 -3.70 -1.47 -13.48
CA TRP A 479 -3.62 -0.45 -12.45
C TRP A 479 -4.26 0.86 -12.87
N CYS A 480 -5.39 1.22 -12.29
CA CYS A 480 -6.00 2.53 -12.46
C CYS A 480 -5.14 3.61 -11.78
N ILE A 481 -4.51 4.47 -12.57
CA ILE A 481 -3.56 5.50 -12.10
C ILE A 481 -4.15 6.91 -12.05
N SER A 482 -5.39 7.13 -12.46
CA SER A 482 -6.03 8.46 -12.43
C SER A 482 -6.91 8.65 -11.20
N ARG A 483 -6.88 9.87 -10.65
CA ARG A 483 -7.68 10.29 -9.49
C ARG A 483 -8.31 11.65 -9.76
N GLN A 484 -9.58 11.81 -9.36
CA GLN A 484 -10.36 13.04 -9.53
C GLN A 484 -10.20 13.95 -8.30
N ARG A 485 -8.95 14.36 -8.03
CA ARG A 485 -8.58 15.16 -6.85
C ARG A 485 -7.85 16.43 -7.25
N ALA A 486 -7.68 17.35 -6.29
CA ALA A 486 -7.00 18.62 -6.53
C ALA A 486 -5.49 18.56 -6.23
N TRP A 487 -5.07 17.76 -5.22
CA TRP A 487 -3.70 17.75 -4.71
C TRP A 487 -2.94 16.50 -5.15
N GLY A 488 -2.08 16.65 -6.13
CA GLY A 488 -1.19 15.63 -6.71
C GLY A 488 -0.59 16.11 -8.02
N LEU A 489 0.24 15.28 -8.62
CA LEU A 489 0.83 15.51 -9.93
C LEU A 489 -0.24 15.29 -11.01
N PRO A 490 -0.50 16.24 -11.92
CA PRO A 490 -1.49 16.07 -12.98
C PRO A 490 -1.03 15.06 -14.03
N ILE A 491 -1.98 14.28 -14.57
CA ILE A 491 -1.77 13.49 -15.79
C ILE A 491 -1.76 14.47 -16.97
N PRO A 492 -0.66 14.58 -17.76
CA PRO A 492 -0.47 15.64 -18.75
C PRO A 492 -1.19 15.36 -20.07
N ALA A 493 -2.50 15.07 -20.00
CA ALA A 493 -3.33 14.74 -21.15
C ALA A 493 -4.23 15.94 -21.54
N PHE A 494 -4.44 16.09 -22.84
CA PHE A 494 -5.35 17.08 -23.42
C PHE A 494 -6.46 16.38 -24.20
N VAL A 495 -7.64 16.97 -24.21
CA VAL A 495 -8.82 16.40 -24.86
C VAL A 495 -9.43 17.46 -25.80
N ASN A 496 -9.82 17.05 -27.01
CA ASN A 496 -10.57 17.90 -27.92
C ASN A 496 -12.08 17.86 -27.65
N ASP A 497 -12.85 18.63 -28.40
CA ASP A 497 -14.30 18.73 -28.30
C ASP A 497 -15.07 17.43 -28.62
N LYS A 498 -14.40 16.46 -29.27
CA LYS A 498 -14.95 15.13 -29.55
C LYS A 498 -14.60 14.08 -28.47
N GLY A 499 -13.83 14.46 -27.44
CA GLY A 499 -13.35 13.54 -26.41
C GLY A 499 -12.09 12.77 -26.79
N GLU A 500 -11.51 13.02 -27.97
CA GLU A 500 -10.26 12.39 -28.39
C GLU A 500 -9.07 13.00 -27.62
N CYS A 501 -8.10 12.17 -27.25
CA CYS A 501 -7.01 12.55 -26.37
C CYS A 501 -5.70 12.76 -27.10
N LEU A 502 -4.99 13.84 -26.77
CA LEU A 502 -3.57 14.05 -27.08
C LEU A 502 -2.75 13.72 -25.84
N LEU A 503 -2.00 12.63 -25.90
CA LEU A 503 -1.03 12.22 -24.90
C LEU A 503 0.03 11.36 -25.58
N THR A 504 1.21 11.93 -25.82
CA THR A 504 2.34 11.26 -26.46
C THR A 504 3.60 11.45 -25.61
N SER A 505 4.63 10.64 -25.83
CA SER A 505 5.91 10.84 -25.15
C SER A 505 6.52 12.22 -25.46
N ALA A 506 6.28 12.77 -26.65
CA ALA A 506 6.77 14.09 -27.04
C ALA A 506 5.98 15.23 -26.36
N SER A 507 4.64 15.14 -26.30
CA SER A 507 3.83 16.13 -25.59
C SER A 507 4.17 16.16 -24.09
N VAL A 508 4.36 14.99 -23.46
CA VAL A 508 4.74 14.87 -22.06
C VAL A 508 6.12 15.50 -21.79
N LYS A 509 7.10 15.35 -22.67
CA LYS A 509 8.43 15.99 -22.52
C LYS A 509 8.37 17.49 -22.38
N VAL A 510 7.51 18.16 -23.15
CA VAL A 510 7.33 19.63 -23.04
C VAL A 510 6.79 20.00 -21.66
N ILE A 511 5.88 19.19 -21.13
CA ILE A 511 5.29 19.41 -19.80
C ILE A 511 6.32 19.14 -18.69
N ILE A 512 7.16 18.12 -18.83
CA ILE A 512 8.26 17.81 -17.91
C ILE A 512 9.15 19.04 -17.68
N GLU A 513 9.57 19.70 -18.75
CA GLU A 513 10.44 20.87 -18.66
C GLU A 513 9.76 22.05 -17.93
N LYS A 514 8.46 22.27 -18.17
CA LYS A 514 7.68 23.30 -17.47
C LYS A 514 7.50 22.99 -15.98
N ILE A 515 7.21 21.73 -15.65
CA ILE A 515 7.05 21.28 -14.26
C ILE A 515 8.40 21.33 -13.54
N ARG A 516 9.49 20.92 -14.17
CA ARG A 516 10.84 21.01 -13.60
C ARG A 516 11.20 22.45 -13.19
N GLN A 517 10.77 23.44 -13.97
CA GLN A 517 11.06 24.84 -13.70
C GLN A 517 10.14 25.48 -12.67
N LYS A 518 8.85 25.12 -12.64
CA LYS A 518 7.80 25.84 -11.91
C LYS A 518 6.95 24.98 -10.96
N GLY A 519 7.16 23.66 -10.95
CA GLY A 519 6.33 22.70 -10.23
C GLY A 519 4.97 22.45 -10.88
N SER A 520 4.27 21.42 -10.41
CA SER A 520 2.99 20.97 -11.00
C SER A 520 1.85 21.98 -10.91
N ASN A 521 1.97 23.02 -10.09
CA ASN A 521 0.98 24.11 -10.04
C ASN A 521 0.86 24.84 -11.37
N VAL A 522 1.89 24.81 -12.23
CA VAL A 522 1.85 25.41 -13.58
C VAL A 522 0.72 24.83 -14.42
N TRP A 523 0.38 23.55 -14.26
CA TRP A 523 -0.73 22.88 -14.95
C TRP A 523 -2.09 23.51 -14.66
N PHE A 524 -2.26 24.11 -13.49
CA PHE A 524 -3.51 24.76 -13.06
C PHE A 524 -3.49 26.27 -13.23
N GLN A 525 -2.42 26.79 -13.85
CA GLN A 525 -2.23 28.22 -14.16
C GLN A 525 -2.09 28.39 -15.67
N GLY A 526 -2.26 29.60 -16.17
CA GLY A 526 -2.12 29.92 -17.59
C GLY A 526 -3.18 29.29 -18.51
N THR A 527 -3.02 29.46 -19.80
CA THR A 527 -3.87 28.89 -20.84
C THR A 527 -3.40 27.51 -21.30
N ASP A 528 -4.26 26.76 -21.99
CA ASP A 528 -3.88 25.43 -22.54
C ASP A 528 -2.79 25.56 -23.61
N GLU A 529 -2.81 26.65 -24.38
CA GLU A 529 -1.79 26.98 -25.39
C GLU A 529 -0.42 27.25 -24.75
N GLU A 530 -0.38 28.04 -23.64
CA GLU A 530 0.88 28.29 -22.91
C GLU A 530 1.50 27.01 -22.35
N ILE A 531 0.68 26.05 -21.93
CA ILE A 531 1.16 24.76 -21.38
C ILE A 531 1.73 23.89 -22.51
N LEU A 532 1.16 23.91 -23.73
CA LEU A 532 1.65 23.16 -24.89
C LEU A 532 2.71 23.92 -25.70
N GLU A 533 3.06 25.15 -25.32
CA GLU A 533 4.10 25.91 -26.03
C GLU A 533 5.40 25.11 -26.15
N GLY A 534 5.88 24.95 -27.39
CA GLY A 534 7.06 24.14 -27.72
C GLY A 534 6.75 22.69 -28.19
N TYR A 535 5.47 22.27 -28.17
CA TYR A 535 5.05 21.03 -28.78
C TYR A 535 4.69 21.21 -30.26
N ASP A 536 5.26 20.39 -31.12
CA ASP A 536 4.96 20.35 -32.56
C ASP A 536 4.42 18.98 -32.98
N PRO A 537 3.10 18.87 -33.25
CA PRO A 537 2.49 17.60 -33.62
C PRO A 537 2.93 17.08 -34.98
N LEU A 538 3.49 17.94 -35.86
CA LEU A 538 3.98 17.51 -37.15
C LEU A 538 5.34 16.78 -37.08
N SER A 539 6.12 17.09 -36.04
CA SER A 539 7.38 16.40 -35.75
C SER A 539 7.24 15.17 -34.85
N ASP A 540 6.04 14.98 -34.22
CA ASP A 540 5.76 13.86 -33.36
C ASP A 540 5.17 12.68 -34.14
N PRO A 541 5.88 11.54 -34.26
CA PRO A 541 5.37 10.39 -35.01
C PRO A 541 4.12 9.76 -34.34
N ASP A 542 3.99 9.92 -33.04
CA ASP A 542 2.89 9.35 -32.23
C ASP A 542 1.67 10.29 -32.11
N ALA A 543 1.74 11.51 -32.66
CA ALA A 543 0.64 12.44 -32.66
C ALA A 543 -0.56 11.90 -33.44
N PRO A 544 -1.79 11.95 -32.89
CA PRO A 544 -2.98 11.59 -33.64
C PRO A 544 -3.17 12.49 -34.88
N GLU A 545 -3.73 11.94 -35.96
CA GLU A 545 -3.91 12.66 -37.21
C GLU A 545 -4.63 14.00 -37.05
N TRP A 546 -5.71 14.01 -36.24
CA TRP A 546 -6.48 15.22 -35.97
C TRP A 546 -5.67 16.34 -35.28
N ALA A 547 -4.65 15.97 -34.45
CA ALA A 547 -3.81 16.96 -33.79
C ALA A 547 -2.83 17.67 -34.72
N ARG A 548 -2.61 17.12 -35.93
CA ARG A 548 -1.76 17.70 -36.97
C ARG A 548 -2.47 18.72 -37.86
N GLU A 549 -3.77 18.86 -37.71
CA GLU A 549 -4.56 19.85 -38.44
C GLU A 549 -4.27 21.27 -37.91
N GLU A 550 -4.27 22.25 -38.81
CA GLU A 550 -4.03 23.66 -38.47
C GLU A 550 -5.07 24.16 -37.43
N GLY A 551 -4.60 24.71 -36.34
CA GLY A 551 -5.44 25.22 -35.23
C GLY A 551 -6.04 24.14 -34.35
N ALA A 552 -5.69 22.87 -34.50
CA ALA A 552 -6.21 21.80 -33.64
C ALA A 552 -5.81 21.98 -32.16
N LEU A 553 -4.56 22.39 -31.90
CA LEU A 553 -4.05 22.57 -30.56
C LEU A 553 -4.77 23.68 -29.77
N SER A 554 -5.28 24.72 -30.43
CA SER A 554 -6.01 25.83 -29.79
C SER A 554 -7.42 25.44 -29.29
N LYS A 555 -7.92 24.26 -29.68
CA LYS A 555 -9.22 23.72 -29.27
C LYS A 555 -9.10 22.65 -28.16
N LEU A 556 -7.90 22.41 -27.71
CA LEU A 556 -7.65 21.42 -26.66
C LEU A 556 -7.99 21.98 -25.28
N THR A 557 -8.48 21.09 -24.44
CA THR A 557 -8.68 21.36 -23.00
C THR A 557 -7.84 20.35 -22.22
N ARG A 558 -7.08 20.83 -21.24
CA ARG A 558 -6.27 19.95 -20.38
C ARG A 558 -7.14 19.09 -19.46
N GLY A 559 -6.73 17.85 -19.25
CA GLY A 559 -7.31 16.95 -18.26
C GLY A 559 -7.06 17.47 -16.84
N MET A 560 -7.98 17.16 -15.94
CA MET A 560 -7.90 17.58 -14.53
C MET A 560 -7.63 16.45 -13.56
N ASP A 561 -7.44 15.24 -14.06
CA ASP A 561 -7.06 14.08 -13.25
C ASP A 561 -5.60 14.19 -12.82
N ILE A 562 -5.34 13.69 -11.62
CA ILE A 562 -3.99 13.56 -11.07
C ILE A 562 -3.59 12.10 -11.01
N PHE A 563 -2.30 11.83 -10.87
CA PHE A 563 -1.82 10.48 -10.64
C PHE A 563 -2.27 9.91 -9.30
N ASP A 564 -2.39 8.59 -9.25
CA ASP A 564 -2.36 7.83 -8.02
C ASP A 564 -1.06 8.14 -7.26
N VAL A 565 -1.16 8.51 -6.00
CA VAL A 565 -0.01 8.80 -5.14
C VAL A 565 1.01 7.65 -5.10
N TRP A 566 0.55 6.42 -5.27
CA TRP A 566 1.43 5.25 -5.34
C TRP A 566 2.25 5.20 -6.64
N PHE A 567 1.80 5.80 -7.73
CA PHE A 567 2.60 5.94 -8.95
C PHE A 567 3.74 6.94 -8.73
N GLU A 568 3.47 8.01 -7.98
CA GLU A 568 4.47 9.02 -7.63
C GLU A 568 5.55 8.43 -6.72
N SER A 569 5.17 7.85 -5.58
CA SER A 569 6.12 7.20 -4.67
C SER A 569 6.78 5.95 -5.27
N GLY A 570 6.06 5.22 -6.12
CA GLY A 570 6.57 4.08 -6.88
C GLY A 570 7.64 4.41 -7.91
N SER A 571 7.73 5.68 -8.35
CA SER A 571 8.75 6.17 -9.27
C SER A 571 10.01 6.71 -8.58
N SER A 572 10.09 6.61 -7.25
CA SER A 572 11.20 7.17 -6.44
C SER A 572 12.57 6.55 -6.76
N TRP A 573 12.62 5.31 -7.25
CA TRP A 573 13.85 4.69 -7.71
C TRP A 573 14.51 5.51 -8.85
N HIS A 574 13.73 6.10 -9.75
CA HIS A 574 14.23 6.99 -10.80
C HIS A 574 14.52 8.39 -10.26
N ALA A 575 13.51 9.03 -9.65
CA ALA A 575 13.61 10.41 -9.19
C ALA A 575 14.65 10.63 -8.06
N VAL A 576 15.07 9.57 -7.37
CA VAL A 576 16.04 9.65 -6.27
C VAL A 576 17.30 8.86 -6.58
N LEU A 577 17.20 7.55 -6.80
CA LEU A 577 18.40 6.71 -6.92
C LEU A 577 19.18 6.98 -8.21
N GLU A 578 18.49 7.06 -9.36
CA GLU A 578 19.14 7.37 -10.65
C GLU A 578 19.50 8.85 -10.75
N GLN A 579 18.56 9.77 -10.54
CA GLN A 579 18.80 11.21 -10.78
C GLN A 579 19.79 11.85 -9.81
N ARG A 580 19.95 11.30 -8.58
CA ARG A 580 20.94 11.75 -7.61
C ARG A 580 22.25 10.94 -7.63
N ASP A 581 22.42 10.03 -8.60
CA ASP A 581 23.60 9.15 -8.76
C ASP A 581 23.93 8.33 -7.49
N ILE A 582 22.90 7.95 -6.74
CA ILE A 582 23.06 7.12 -5.54
C ILE A 582 23.41 5.70 -5.95
N GLY A 583 22.70 5.14 -6.95
CA GLY A 583 22.87 3.81 -7.52
C GLY A 583 21.55 3.13 -7.82
N PHE A 584 21.51 2.27 -8.83
CA PHE A 584 20.32 1.52 -9.26
C PHE A 584 20.72 0.15 -9.79
N PRO A 585 20.00 -0.94 -9.44
CA PRO A 585 18.91 -1.00 -8.46
C PRO A 585 19.41 -0.88 -7.00
N ALA A 586 18.50 -0.61 -6.06
CA ALA A 586 18.81 -0.64 -4.63
C ALA A 586 19.22 -2.06 -4.19
N ASP A 587 20.17 -2.18 -3.26
CA ASP A 587 20.51 -3.46 -2.64
C ASP A 587 19.41 -3.95 -1.70
N LEU A 588 18.67 -3.01 -1.06
CA LEU A 588 17.63 -3.35 -0.11
C LEU A 588 16.49 -2.32 -0.09
N TYR A 589 15.23 -2.83 -0.03
CA TYR A 589 14.05 -2.11 0.44
C TYR A 589 13.60 -2.71 1.78
N LEU A 590 13.21 -1.88 2.73
CA LEU A 590 12.75 -2.33 4.05
C LEU A 590 11.45 -1.61 4.42
N GLU A 591 10.33 -2.36 4.54
CA GLU A 591 9.04 -1.83 4.95
C GLU A 591 8.18 -2.85 5.70
N GLY A 592 6.99 -2.42 6.12
CA GLY A 592 5.97 -3.27 6.71
C GLY A 592 5.37 -4.29 5.74
N SER A 593 4.72 -5.31 6.28
CA SER A 593 4.12 -6.40 5.50
C SER A 593 2.95 -5.98 4.61
N ASP A 594 2.33 -4.82 4.87
CA ASP A 594 1.32 -4.19 4.00
C ASP A 594 1.90 -3.72 2.66
N GLN A 595 3.20 -3.43 2.62
CA GLN A 595 3.84 -2.89 1.42
C GLN A 595 4.02 -3.91 0.28
N HIS A 596 3.73 -5.18 0.51
CA HIS A 596 3.60 -6.17 -0.58
C HIS A 596 2.44 -5.82 -1.53
N ARG A 597 1.36 -5.18 -1.02
CA ARG A 597 0.27 -4.63 -1.86
C ARG A 597 0.49 -3.15 -2.20
N GLY A 598 1.35 -2.45 -1.48
CA GLY A 598 1.72 -1.05 -1.64
C GLY A 598 3.04 -0.85 -2.37
N TRP A 599 3.96 -0.14 -1.74
CA TRP A 599 5.17 0.39 -2.35
C TRP A 599 6.11 -0.66 -2.98
N PHE A 600 6.24 -1.87 -2.41
CA PHE A 600 7.06 -2.92 -3.02
C PHE A 600 6.55 -3.28 -4.43
N GLN A 601 5.26 -3.51 -4.56
CA GLN A 601 4.65 -3.86 -5.84
C GLN A 601 4.56 -2.65 -6.77
N LEU A 602 4.20 -1.47 -6.22
CA LEU A 602 3.93 -0.27 -7.00
C LEU A 602 5.19 0.51 -7.39
N SER A 603 6.37 0.16 -6.85
CA SER A 603 7.68 0.55 -7.39
C SER A 603 8.24 -0.49 -8.37
N LEU A 604 7.91 -1.78 -8.16
CA LEU A 604 8.34 -2.86 -9.06
C LEU A 604 7.78 -2.70 -10.47
N LEU A 605 6.46 -2.49 -10.59
CA LEU A 605 5.80 -2.43 -11.89
C LEU A 605 6.29 -1.28 -12.80
N PRO A 606 6.42 -0.02 -12.32
CA PRO A 606 6.99 1.05 -13.14
C PRO A 606 8.45 0.81 -13.53
N ALA A 607 9.25 0.24 -12.63
CA ALA A 607 10.65 -0.07 -12.93
C ALA A 607 10.77 -1.17 -14.01
N LEU A 608 9.98 -2.23 -13.91
CA LEU A 608 9.92 -3.28 -14.94
C LEU A 608 9.46 -2.70 -16.28
N GLY A 609 8.44 -1.83 -16.26
CA GLY A 609 7.95 -1.19 -17.47
C GLY A 609 8.94 -0.20 -18.12
N ALA A 610 9.76 0.47 -17.32
CA ALA A 610 10.70 1.48 -17.80
C ALA A 610 12.11 0.94 -18.05
N ARG A 611 12.56 -0.08 -17.28
CA ARG A 611 13.94 -0.62 -17.31
C ARG A 611 14.04 -2.12 -17.56
N GLY A 612 12.94 -2.88 -17.46
CA GLY A 612 12.93 -4.34 -17.58
C GLY A 612 13.52 -5.09 -16.39
N ILE A 613 13.94 -4.38 -15.34
CA ILE A 613 14.53 -4.97 -14.12
C ILE A 613 13.88 -4.39 -12.86
N PRO A 614 13.91 -5.14 -11.72
CA PRO A 614 13.40 -4.65 -10.44
C PRO A 614 14.19 -3.44 -9.92
N PRO A 615 13.56 -2.55 -9.16
CA PRO A 615 14.24 -1.40 -8.55
C PRO A 615 15.02 -1.79 -7.27
N PHE A 616 14.94 -3.02 -6.85
CA PHE A 616 15.61 -3.56 -5.66
C PHE A 616 16.09 -5.01 -5.89
N LYS A 617 17.16 -5.39 -5.19
CA LYS A 617 17.70 -6.77 -5.18
C LYS A 617 17.12 -7.60 -4.03
N ALA A 618 16.76 -6.95 -2.92
CA ALA A 618 16.23 -7.61 -1.75
C ALA A 618 15.10 -6.83 -1.07
N LEU A 619 14.15 -7.58 -0.48
CA LEU A 619 13.06 -7.04 0.35
C LEU A 619 13.18 -7.55 1.79
N LEU A 620 13.30 -6.63 2.74
CA LEU A 620 13.21 -6.91 4.17
C LEU A 620 11.84 -6.48 4.68
N THR A 621 11.11 -7.40 5.29
CA THR A 621 9.73 -7.15 5.72
C THR A 621 9.59 -7.26 7.23
N HIS A 622 8.96 -6.25 7.86
CA HIS A 622 8.58 -6.32 9.27
C HIS A 622 7.06 -6.42 9.46
N GLY A 623 6.63 -6.97 10.61
CA GLY A 623 5.23 -7.04 11.00
C GLY A 623 4.69 -5.70 11.52
N PHE A 624 3.42 -5.72 11.97
CA PHE A 624 2.75 -4.56 12.56
C PHE A 624 2.97 -4.45 14.06
N MET A 625 2.80 -3.23 14.58
CA MET A 625 2.65 -2.99 16.01
C MET A 625 1.19 -3.17 16.40
N VAL A 626 0.94 -4.08 17.35
CA VAL A 626 -0.40 -4.40 17.87
C VAL A 626 -0.45 -4.25 19.38
N ASP A 627 -1.66 -4.08 19.95
CA ASP A 627 -1.83 -4.04 21.39
C ASP A 627 -1.63 -5.43 22.05
N ALA A 628 -1.70 -5.49 23.36
CA ALA A 628 -1.53 -6.75 24.09
C ALA A 628 -2.52 -7.86 23.67
N GLN A 629 -3.67 -7.49 23.12
CA GLN A 629 -4.71 -8.38 22.60
C GLN A 629 -4.52 -8.75 21.12
N GLY A 630 -3.49 -8.22 20.46
CA GLY A 630 -3.22 -8.45 19.03
C GLY A 630 -4.04 -7.57 18.08
N ARG A 631 -4.68 -6.51 18.57
CA ARG A 631 -5.46 -5.58 17.72
C ARG A 631 -4.57 -4.44 17.23
N LYS A 632 -4.85 -3.96 16.03
CA LYS A 632 -4.18 -2.78 15.48
C LYS A 632 -4.30 -1.58 16.44
N MET A 633 -3.18 -0.93 16.73
CA MET A 633 -3.16 0.25 17.59
C MET A 633 -3.70 1.47 16.85
N SER A 634 -4.59 2.22 17.49
CA SER A 634 -5.13 3.47 16.92
C SER A 634 -5.40 4.50 18.01
N LYS A 635 -5.25 5.79 17.68
CA LYS A 635 -5.56 6.89 18.61
C LYS A 635 -7.03 6.91 19.00
N SER A 636 -7.93 6.60 18.07
CA SER A 636 -9.37 6.52 18.31
C SER A 636 -9.76 5.33 19.21
N GLY A 637 -8.96 4.27 19.23
CA GLY A 637 -9.16 3.10 20.10
C GLY A 637 -8.64 3.28 21.54
N GLY A 638 -7.92 4.39 21.82
CA GLY A 638 -7.37 4.67 23.15
C GLY A 638 -6.25 3.72 23.60
N ASN A 639 -5.73 2.88 22.68
CA ASN A 639 -4.70 1.86 22.93
C ASN A 639 -3.33 2.20 22.34
N ALA A 640 -3.14 3.43 21.83
CA ALA A 640 -1.89 3.85 21.19
C ALA A 640 -0.91 4.44 22.22
N LEU A 641 0.32 3.93 22.23
CA LEU A 641 1.45 4.55 22.95
C LEU A 641 2.06 5.64 22.05
N GLU A 642 2.21 6.85 22.62
CA GLU A 642 2.82 7.97 21.89
C GLU A 642 4.35 7.89 21.94
N VAL A 643 4.99 7.99 20.78
CA VAL A 643 6.47 7.90 20.66
C VAL A 643 7.15 8.98 21.48
N GLU A 644 6.61 10.20 21.51
CA GLU A 644 7.18 11.31 22.29
C GLU A 644 7.19 11.02 23.80
N GLU A 645 6.18 10.34 24.29
CA GLU A 645 6.08 9.96 25.71
C GLU A 645 7.10 8.86 26.04
N LEU A 646 7.27 7.86 25.15
CA LEU A 646 8.32 6.86 25.30
C LEU A 646 9.72 7.47 25.36
N LEU A 647 10.02 8.43 24.49
CA LEU A 647 11.31 9.12 24.49
C LEU A 647 11.52 9.95 25.76
N LYS A 648 10.48 10.60 26.28
CA LYS A 648 10.56 11.37 27.54
C LYS A 648 10.80 10.48 28.76
N GLN A 649 10.26 9.25 28.78
CA GLN A 649 10.39 8.35 29.93
C GLN A 649 11.65 7.48 29.84
N HIS A 650 11.98 6.95 28.68
CA HIS A 650 13.02 5.94 28.51
C HIS A 650 14.24 6.42 27.73
N GLY A 651 14.06 7.39 26.81
CA GLY A 651 15.07 7.79 25.87
C GLY A 651 15.10 6.96 24.59
N ALA A 652 15.80 7.44 23.59
CA ALA A 652 15.89 6.80 22.28
C ALA A 652 16.68 5.48 22.32
N ASP A 653 17.79 5.40 23.05
CA ASP A 653 18.62 4.20 23.13
C ASP A 653 17.86 2.98 23.66
N ILE A 654 16.98 3.15 24.66
CA ILE A 654 16.16 2.05 25.19
C ILE A 654 15.12 1.64 24.16
N CYS A 655 14.51 2.58 23.45
CA CYS A 655 13.59 2.25 22.35
C CYS A 655 14.29 1.48 21.23
N ARG A 656 15.51 1.89 20.87
CA ARG A 656 16.35 1.23 19.87
C ARG A 656 16.79 -0.17 20.33
N TRP A 657 17.20 -0.30 21.60
CA TRP A 657 17.55 -1.60 22.19
C TRP A 657 16.35 -2.56 22.14
N TRP A 658 15.17 -2.09 22.52
CA TRP A 658 13.96 -2.86 22.43
C TRP A 658 13.67 -3.32 21.00
N VAL A 659 13.72 -2.42 20.01
CA VAL A 659 13.50 -2.77 18.59
C VAL A 659 14.51 -3.85 18.14
N SER A 660 15.80 -3.71 18.50
CA SER A 660 16.82 -4.69 18.12
C SER A 660 16.62 -6.08 18.77
N SER A 661 15.91 -6.16 19.89
CA SER A 661 15.59 -7.42 20.60
C SER A 661 14.36 -8.15 20.03
N LEU A 662 13.63 -7.55 19.07
CA LEU A 662 12.40 -8.11 18.53
C LEU A 662 12.62 -9.13 17.43
N LYS A 663 11.75 -10.16 17.37
CA LYS A 663 11.54 -10.94 16.16
C LYS A 663 10.62 -10.11 15.21
N TYR A 664 11.18 -9.06 14.63
CA TYR A 664 10.47 -8.03 13.90
C TYR A 664 9.73 -8.53 12.64
N THR A 665 10.02 -9.75 12.16
CA THR A 665 9.35 -10.35 10.98
C THR A 665 7.90 -10.76 11.20
N ASN A 666 7.43 -10.75 12.46
CA ASN A 666 6.06 -11.06 12.86
C ASN A 666 5.41 -9.80 13.48
N ASP A 667 4.10 -9.83 13.67
CA ASP A 667 3.40 -8.79 14.41
C ASP A 667 3.88 -8.72 15.87
N ILE A 668 4.07 -7.50 16.36
CA ILE A 668 4.75 -7.20 17.61
C ILE A 668 3.75 -6.63 18.60
N LYS A 669 3.52 -7.35 19.68
CA LYS A 669 2.76 -6.82 20.81
C LYS A 669 3.58 -5.78 21.55
N VAL A 670 2.93 -4.67 21.91
CA VAL A 670 3.58 -3.55 22.59
C VAL A 670 2.91 -3.27 23.93
N ASP A 671 3.76 -3.12 24.97
CA ASP A 671 3.37 -2.72 26.31
C ASP A 671 4.51 -1.92 26.96
N TRP A 672 4.19 -1.03 27.90
CA TRP A 672 5.17 -0.24 28.67
C TRP A 672 6.21 -1.10 29.38
N GLU A 673 5.83 -2.26 29.85
CA GLU A 673 6.71 -3.19 30.57
C GLU A 673 7.89 -3.66 29.71
N PHE A 674 7.70 -3.79 28.40
CA PHE A 674 8.76 -4.21 27.48
C PHE A 674 9.91 -3.19 27.40
N PHE A 675 9.59 -1.90 27.46
CA PHE A 675 10.60 -0.85 27.51
C PHE A 675 11.34 -0.83 28.84
N ARG A 676 10.68 -1.17 29.95
CA ARG A 676 11.33 -1.33 31.26
C ARG A 676 12.34 -2.47 31.24
N VAL A 677 11.96 -3.64 30.70
CA VAL A 677 12.85 -4.81 30.57
C VAL A 677 14.05 -4.47 29.68
N ALA A 678 13.82 -3.85 28.51
CA ALA A 678 14.88 -3.39 27.62
C ALA A 678 15.83 -2.41 28.33
N GLY A 679 15.30 -1.53 29.19
CA GLY A 679 16.11 -0.62 30.01
C GLY A 679 16.99 -1.33 31.03
N ASP A 680 16.55 -2.45 31.60
CA ASP A 680 17.35 -3.26 32.52
C ASP A 680 18.50 -3.99 31.80
N GLU A 681 18.24 -4.52 30.59
CA GLU A 681 19.29 -5.14 29.76
C GLU A 681 20.32 -4.09 29.28
N TYR A 682 19.86 -2.97 28.76
CA TYR A 682 20.70 -1.84 28.36
C TYR A 682 21.62 -1.38 29.50
N ARG A 683 21.11 -1.30 30.72
CA ARG A 683 21.86 -0.92 31.93
C ARG A 683 22.99 -1.91 32.21
N LYS A 684 22.76 -3.20 32.05
CA LYS A 684 23.79 -4.23 32.26
C LYS A 684 24.94 -4.05 31.27
N VAL A 685 24.63 -3.96 29.97
CA VAL A 685 25.64 -3.72 28.91
C VAL A 685 26.41 -2.43 29.17
N ARG A 686 25.69 -1.37 29.50
CA ARG A 686 26.30 -0.06 29.82
C ARG A 686 27.23 -0.12 31.01
N ASN A 687 26.88 -0.88 32.05
CA ASN A 687 27.73 -1.04 33.24
C ASN A 687 29.04 -1.80 32.90
N THR A 688 28.99 -2.81 32.03
CA THR A 688 30.18 -3.50 31.53
C THR A 688 31.10 -2.55 30.79
N ILE A 689 30.55 -1.74 29.87
CA ILE A 689 31.34 -0.71 29.14
C ILE A 689 31.94 0.31 30.11
N ARG A 690 31.18 0.78 31.09
CA ARG A 690 31.67 1.72 32.10
C ARG A 690 32.82 1.13 32.92
N PHE A 691 32.72 -0.14 33.29
CA PHE A 691 33.78 -0.82 34.03
C PHE A 691 35.09 -0.91 33.18
N LEU A 692 34.96 -1.29 31.92
CA LEU A 692 36.08 -1.35 30.99
C LEU A 692 36.76 0.04 30.86
N LEU A 693 35.97 1.08 30.56
CA LEU A 693 36.46 2.45 30.40
C LEU A 693 37.14 2.97 31.67
N GLY A 694 36.67 2.56 32.84
CA GLY A 694 37.24 2.95 34.11
C GLY A 694 38.62 2.35 34.38
N ASN A 695 38.87 1.14 33.86
CA ASN A 695 40.09 0.40 34.08
C ASN A 695 41.17 0.66 33.00
N ILE A 696 40.83 1.36 31.92
CA ILE A 696 41.80 1.75 30.86
C ILE A 696 42.02 3.27 30.81
N SER A 697 41.64 4.01 31.87
CA SER A 697 41.72 5.48 31.88
C SER A 697 43.13 6.04 31.81
N ASP A 698 44.09 5.28 32.21
CA ASP A 698 45.54 5.57 32.25
C ASP A 698 46.34 4.71 31.25
N PHE A 699 45.68 3.91 30.41
CA PHE A 699 46.35 3.05 29.43
C PHE A 699 46.74 3.85 28.19
N ASP A 700 48.02 3.78 27.80
CA ASP A 700 48.54 4.29 26.54
C ASP A 700 48.91 3.14 25.60
N PRO A 701 48.24 3.00 24.45
CA PRO A 701 48.50 1.89 23.50
C PRO A 701 49.93 1.85 22.97
N GLU A 702 50.66 2.99 22.96
CA GLU A 702 52.01 3.07 22.42
C GLU A 702 53.06 2.57 23.43
N THR A 703 52.78 2.71 24.73
CA THR A 703 53.74 2.36 25.79
C THR A 703 53.33 1.16 26.61
N ASP A 704 52.01 0.90 26.76
CA ASP A 704 51.52 -0.08 27.73
C ASP A 704 50.97 -1.35 27.06
N ALA A 705 50.94 -1.37 25.71
CA ALA A 705 50.49 -2.58 24.98
C ALA A 705 51.55 -3.71 25.12
N VAL A 706 51.08 -4.91 25.48
CA VAL A 706 51.87 -6.11 25.61
C VAL A 706 51.44 -7.12 24.57
N GLU A 707 52.42 -7.70 23.86
CA GLU A 707 52.14 -8.82 22.93
C GLU A 707 52.04 -10.14 23.73
N PHE A 708 51.08 -11.03 23.27
CA PHE A 708 50.96 -12.35 23.84
C PHE A 708 52.11 -13.24 23.41
N GLY A 709 52.82 -13.83 24.41
CA GLY A 709 53.84 -14.84 24.19
C GLY A 709 53.30 -16.27 24.19
N GLU A 710 54.16 -17.25 23.95
CA GLU A 710 53.80 -18.65 24.04
C GLU A 710 53.31 -19.07 25.45
N GLU A 711 53.85 -18.40 26.50
CA GLU A 711 53.49 -18.59 27.91
C GLU A 711 52.05 -18.14 28.21
N ASP A 712 51.53 -17.21 27.41
CA ASP A 712 50.18 -16.64 27.61
C ASP A 712 49.08 -17.51 26.98
N LYS A 713 49.42 -18.54 26.18
CA LYS A 713 48.50 -19.34 25.41
C LYS A 713 47.34 -19.96 26.22
N TYR A 714 47.58 -20.22 27.49
CA TYR A 714 46.58 -20.79 28.41
C TYR A 714 46.11 -19.81 29.46
N SER A 715 46.39 -18.51 29.28
CA SER A 715 45.99 -17.48 30.19
C SER A 715 44.47 -17.15 30.04
N LEU A 716 43.91 -16.54 31.07
CA LEU A 716 42.54 -16.03 31.04
C LEU A 716 42.40 -14.90 29.99
N ASP A 717 43.45 -14.17 29.71
CA ASP A 717 43.48 -13.09 28.71
C ASP A 717 43.41 -13.68 27.30
N ALA A 718 44.17 -14.73 27.01
CA ALA A 718 44.07 -15.47 25.72
C ALA A 718 42.67 -16.06 25.50
N TRP A 719 42.07 -16.61 26.54
CA TRP A 719 40.67 -17.07 26.48
C TRP A 719 39.70 -15.90 26.16
N ALA A 720 39.85 -14.76 26.82
CA ALA A 720 39.00 -13.60 26.58
C ALA A 720 39.13 -13.06 25.14
N MET A 721 40.37 -13.08 24.59
CA MET A 721 40.62 -12.69 23.19
C MET A 721 39.98 -13.69 22.20
N ALA A 722 40.01 -14.99 22.49
CA ALA A 722 39.32 -15.99 21.67
C ALA A 722 37.80 -15.83 21.70
N GLU A 723 37.20 -15.53 22.88
CA GLU A 723 35.77 -15.22 23.01
C GLU A 723 35.39 -13.90 22.29
N LEU A 724 36.28 -12.89 22.32
CA LEU A 724 36.06 -11.63 21.56
C LEU A 724 36.06 -11.89 20.05
N ALA A 725 37.01 -12.70 19.55
CA ALA A 725 37.06 -13.05 18.13
C ALA A 725 35.82 -13.84 17.69
N LYS A 726 35.34 -14.75 18.51
CA LYS A 726 34.10 -15.51 18.29
C LYS A 726 32.90 -14.56 18.29
N PHE A 727 32.76 -13.72 19.31
CA PHE A 727 31.71 -12.69 19.42
C PHE A 727 31.67 -11.79 18.20
N THR A 728 32.82 -11.29 17.74
CA THR A 728 32.89 -10.39 16.58
C THR A 728 32.37 -11.08 15.31
N ARG A 729 32.79 -12.31 15.05
CA ARG A 729 32.33 -13.09 13.89
C ARG A 729 30.83 -13.31 13.94
N GLU A 730 30.32 -13.85 15.06
CA GLU A 730 28.89 -14.14 15.24
C GLU A 730 28.01 -12.87 15.11
N ALA A 731 28.46 -11.75 15.67
CA ALA A 731 27.75 -10.48 15.58
C ALA A 731 27.73 -9.94 14.14
N VAL A 732 28.86 -9.99 13.43
CA VAL A 732 28.94 -9.60 12.01
C VAL A 732 28.02 -10.45 11.15
N GLU A 733 28.03 -11.76 11.33
CA GLU A 733 27.15 -12.69 10.60
C GLU A 733 25.66 -12.37 10.87
N ALA A 734 25.29 -12.13 12.14
CA ALA A 734 23.92 -11.81 12.51
C ALA A 734 23.45 -10.44 11.89
N TYR A 735 24.28 -9.42 11.89
CA TYR A 735 23.96 -8.13 11.25
C TYR A 735 23.90 -8.24 9.73
N THR A 736 24.82 -9.02 9.13
CA THR A 736 24.84 -9.24 7.67
C THR A 736 23.59 -9.96 7.20
N GLY A 737 23.11 -10.94 7.98
CA GLY A 737 21.90 -11.71 7.71
C GLY A 737 20.61 -11.09 8.21
N PHE A 738 20.60 -9.79 8.62
CA PHE A 738 19.44 -9.10 9.16
C PHE A 738 18.78 -9.77 10.39
N GLN A 739 19.56 -10.52 11.18
CA GLN A 739 19.10 -11.23 12.38
C GLN A 739 19.34 -10.37 13.64
N TYR A 740 18.68 -9.22 13.73
CA TYR A 740 18.97 -8.23 14.78
C TYR A 740 18.70 -8.71 16.19
N LYS A 741 17.67 -9.54 16.39
CA LYS A 741 17.42 -10.19 17.69
C LYS A 741 18.61 -11.05 18.12
N LEU A 742 19.13 -11.87 17.22
CA LEU A 742 20.30 -12.70 17.49
C LEU A 742 21.53 -11.83 17.78
N ALA A 743 21.76 -10.77 17.02
CA ALA A 743 22.83 -9.82 17.27
C ALA A 743 22.72 -9.19 18.67
N ASN A 744 21.51 -8.77 19.07
CA ASN A 744 21.24 -8.21 20.39
C ASN A 744 21.56 -9.24 21.52
N GLU A 745 21.09 -10.49 21.37
CA GLU A 745 21.36 -11.59 22.31
C GLU A 745 22.87 -11.90 22.42
N ILE A 746 23.59 -11.90 21.32
CA ILE A 746 25.07 -12.12 21.27
C ILE A 746 25.78 -11.00 22.04
N ILE A 747 25.41 -9.74 21.79
CA ILE A 747 25.99 -8.57 22.48
C ILE A 747 25.71 -8.63 23.99
N PHE A 748 24.47 -8.90 24.37
CA PHE A 748 24.06 -8.98 25.76
C PHE A 748 24.82 -10.10 26.49
N ARG A 749 24.86 -11.31 25.91
CA ARG A 749 25.56 -12.46 26.49
C ARG A 749 27.06 -12.22 26.63
N PHE A 750 27.70 -11.65 25.62
CA PHE A 750 29.14 -11.34 25.70
C PHE A 750 29.42 -10.32 26.81
N CYS A 751 28.68 -9.25 26.91
CA CYS A 751 28.88 -8.25 27.96
C CYS A 751 28.56 -8.77 29.36
N TYR A 752 27.46 -9.52 29.54
CA TYR A 752 26.97 -9.92 30.84
C TYR A 752 27.59 -11.22 31.32
N ASP A 753 27.56 -12.29 30.54
CA ASP A 753 28.02 -13.63 30.93
C ASP A 753 29.54 -13.77 30.76
N THR A 754 30.08 -13.40 29.58
CA THR A 754 31.51 -13.58 29.30
C THR A 754 32.38 -12.55 30.02
N LEU A 755 32.10 -11.28 29.79
CA LEU A 755 32.94 -10.21 30.37
C LEU A 755 32.63 -10.00 31.85
N SER A 756 31.41 -9.61 32.22
CA SER A 756 31.13 -9.19 33.61
C SER A 756 31.17 -10.34 34.60
N ALA A 757 30.58 -11.49 34.27
CA ALA A 757 30.48 -12.61 35.22
C ALA A 757 31.78 -13.43 35.32
N VAL A 758 32.59 -13.50 34.27
CA VAL A 758 33.82 -14.34 34.27
C VAL A 758 35.08 -13.46 34.23
N TYR A 759 35.36 -12.84 33.09
CA TYR A 759 36.65 -12.20 32.86
C TYR A 759 36.96 -11.05 33.85
N LEU A 760 36.04 -10.07 33.92
CA LEU A 760 36.22 -8.91 34.78
C LEU A 760 36.13 -9.25 36.28
N ALA A 761 35.33 -10.25 36.62
CA ALA A 761 35.25 -10.71 38.00
C ALA A 761 36.59 -11.39 38.44
N ALA A 762 37.15 -12.23 37.57
CA ALA A 762 38.41 -12.94 37.85
C ALA A 762 39.64 -12.04 37.84
N THR A 763 39.64 -10.99 36.98
CA THR A 763 40.78 -10.07 36.84
C THR A 763 40.73 -8.89 37.82
N LYS A 764 39.69 -8.78 38.65
CA LYS A 764 39.43 -7.62 39.49
C LYS A 764 40.60 -7.31 40.46
N ASP A 765 41.13 -8.30 41.12
CA ASP A 765 42.25 -8.09 42.06
C ASP A 765 43.52 -7.65 41.31
N ARG A 766 43.81 -8.23 40.17
CA ARG A 766 44.94 -7.84 39.31
C ARG A 766 44.82 -6.39 38.81
N LEU A 767 43.59 -5.93 38.51
CA LEU A 767 43.36 -4.57 38.06
C LEU A 767 43.45 -3.54 39.18
N TYR A 768 43.10 -3.89 40.44
CA TYR A 768 42.94 -2.96 41.53
C TYR A 768 44.17 -2.96 42.50
N CYS A 769 44.91 -4.05 42.54
CA CYS A 769 46.04 -4.21 43.43
C CYS A 769 47.36 -4.39 42.66
#